data_f9fcf03fe3995ca5502ab4f57e4a07b2
#
_entry.id   f9fcf03fe3995ca5502ab4f57e4a07b2
#
_cell.length_a   1.000
_cell.length_b   1.000
_cell.length_c   1.000
_cell.angle_alpha   90.00
_cell.angle_beta   90.00
_cell.angle_gamma   90.00
#
_symmetry.space_group_name_H-M   'P 1'
#
loop_
_entity.id
_entity.type
_entity.pdbx_description
1 polymer ?
#
loop_
_entity_poly.entity_id
_entity_poly.type
_entity_poly.pdbx_seq_one_letter_code
_entity_poly.pdbx_strand_id
1 'polypeptide(L)'
;MTSTPTGARQNFDPSQTTQLRVPSQTRTGTFRRIKKTLPKYDYEHYSRLAGPLTQPDPNKPYRVQYRSLISQEPHRIRVALMLAAAPVLSLVLLFWLLQPEHWTERDYPAFDFLPALDIVMLVSIGLIEFFRCMNVLSNAHATLVARDPIPVVPETGTRVAFLTSFVPGKEPLEMVTKTLEAAVKLRHRGLMHVWLLDEGDNAEVKEVCARLGVHHFSRKGVAKWNQAKGPHRAKTKHGNYNAWLDAHGDNYDFFASVDTDHVPLPNYLERMLGFFRDPNIGFVIGPQVYGNYDNFVTKAAESQQFLFHALIQRAGNKYGSPMFVGTSNAVRIKALKQIGGLYDSITEDMATGFEIHRHKNPATGKKWRSVYTPDVLAVGEGPSAWTDFFTQQMRWSRGTYETILKQYWKGWYSLPPSKLFNYTMMIIFYPMSALNWILAALSCALFLGLGASGVNIDPTIWLMLYGNASALQIGLYVWNRRHNVSPHEPEGSGGVAGMVMSALSAPLYAKALFDSMLRRKSKFVVTPKGDSASPDRWFGTFRYHWYFIGIFGASIAAGFVYGHSHPAMITWAIFAMLITATPIFAWRYMLRQEKKKPAATVPAQTGPQDAVAAGATAAPYQPQPMPAHATPPHTPHGQQKPSWAASGSGGNDQTMQIALGGLGGRKE
;
A
#
# COMPACT_ATOMS: atom_id res chain seq x y z
N MET A 1 51.91 41.87 -11.31
CA MET A 1 52.06 40.42 -11.05
C MET A 1 50.94 40.04 -10.13
N THR A 2 49.83 39.59 -10.70
CA THR A 2 48.61 39.20 -9.99
C THR A 2 48.41 37.71 -10.18
N SER A 3 48.54 36.95 -9.11
CA SER A 3 48.34 35.51 -9.08
C SER A 3 46.87 35.16 -8.88
N THR A 4 46.30 34.47 -9.85
CA THR A 4 44.97 33.84 -9.84
C THR A 4 45.03 32.56 -9.02
N PRO A 5 44.06 32.25 -8.13
CA PRO A 5 44.03 30.97 -7.46
C PRO A 5 43.32 29.92 -8.36
N THR A 6 44.06 28.89 -8.65
CA THR A 6 43.58 27.67 -9.33
C THR A 6 42.60 26.92 -8.42
N GLY A 7 41.34 26.84 -8.87
CA GLY A 7 40.33 26.03 -8.24
C GLY A 7 40.62 24.52 -8.38
N ALA A 8 40.86 23.86 -7.29
CA ALA A 8 40.99 22.40 -7.22
C ALA A 8 39.67 21.73 -7.63
N ARG A 9 39.66 21.04 -8.75
CA ARG A 9 38.62 20.10 -9.12
C ARG A 9 38.69 18.93 -8.14
N GLN A 10 37.74 18.85 -7.23
CA GLN A 10 37.52 17.61 -6.48
C GLN A 10 37.03 16.53 -7.44
N ASN A 11 37.89 15.57 -7.74
CA ASN A 11 37.52 14.34 -8.42
C ASN A 11 36.58 13.55 -7.50
N PHE A 12 35.35 13.42 -7.95
CA PHE A 12 34.34 12.62 -7.27
C PHE A 12 34.66 11.13 -7.52
N ASP A 13 35.17 10.47 -6.47
CA ASP A 13 35.38 9.02 -6.46
C ASP A 13 34.02 8.31 -6.25
N PRO A 14 33.53 7.56 -7.25
CA PRO A 14 32.25 6.84 -7.10
C PRO A 14 32.27 5.74 -6.03
N SER A 15 33.44 5.37 -5.50
CA SER A 15 33.60 4.39 -4.44
C SER A 15 33.37 4.97 -3.04
N GLN A 16 33.45 6.30 -2.89
CA GLN A 16 33.09 7.01 -1.65
C GLN A 16 31.61 7.36 -1.61
N THR A 17 30.75 6.41 -1.91
CA THR A 17 29.35 6.50 -1.51
C THR A 17 29.33 6.46 0.01
N THR A 18 28.99 7.58 0.60
CA THR A 18 28.63 7.68 2.03
C THR A 18 27.72 6.50 2.34
N GLN A 19 28.28 5.50 2.99
CA GLN A 19 27.49 4.46 3.62
C GLN A 19 26.45 5.22 4.44
N LEU A 20 25.16 5.02 4.13
CA LEU A 20 24.13 5.21 5.14
C LEU A 20 24.60 4.35 6.30
N ARG A 21 25.27 4.97 7.27
CA ARG A 21 25.62 4.32 8.53
C ARG A 21 24.27 4.00 9.18
N VAL A 22 23.78 2.80 8.90
CA VAL A 22 23.08 2.08 9.96
C VAL A 22 24.11 2.07 11.10
N PRO A 23 23.81 2.66 12.25
CA PRO A 23 24.76 2.70 13.34
C PRO A 23 25.24 1.28 13.57
N SER A 24 26.56 1.04 13.45
CA SER A 24 27.15 -0.24 13.74
C SER A 24 26.82 -0.53 15.20
N GLN A 25 26.01 -1.54 15.43
CA GLN A 25 25.76 -2.05 16.77
C GLN A 25 27.10 -2.58 17.30
N THR A 26 27.77 -1.78 18.11
CA THR A 26 28.76 -2.28 19.06
C THR A 26 28.03 -3.16 20.07
N ARG A 27 28.24 -4.43 19.91
CA ARG A 27 27.75 -5.52 20.73
C ARG A 27 28.43 -5.51 22.07
N THR A 28 27.99 -4.70 23.03
CA THR A 28 28.23 -4.91 24.46
C THR A 28 27.17 -4.20 25.30
N GLY A 29 26.40 -4.97 26.04
CA GLY A 29 25.80 -4.55 27.28
C GLY A 29 24.35 -4.05 27.19
N THR A 30 23.50 -4.80 27.90
CA THR A 30 22.20 -4.40 28.46
C THR A 30 21.27 -3.57 27.58
N PHE A 31 20.18 -4.19 27.13
CA PHE A 31 19.06 -3.55 26.46
C PHE A 31 18.45 -2.43 27.31
N ARG A 32 19.06 -1.26 27.28
CA ARG A 32 18.44 -0.04 27.79
C ARG A 32 17.49 0.46 26.70
N ARG A 33 16.22 0.16 26.84
CA ARG A 33 15.10 0.67 26.03
C ARG A 33 15.11 2.19 26.05
N ILE A 34 15.85 2.82 25.16
CA ILE A 34 15.70 4.24 24.88
C ILE A 34 14.41 4.36 24.04
N LYS A 35 13.30 4.73 24.68
CA LYS A 35 12.11 5.20 24.01
C LYS A 35 12.44 6.52 23.30
N LYS A 36 13.00 6.47 22.10
CA LYS A 36 13.04 7.62 21.21
C LYS A 36 11.68 7.68 20.52
N THR A 37 10.72 8.38 21.11
CA THR A 37 9.53 8.83 20.40
C THR A 37 9.99 9.88 19.41
N LEU A 38 10.01 9.51 18.12
CA LEU A 38 10.27 10.48 17.05
C LEU A 38 9.10 11.45 16.99
N PRO A 39 9.35 12.78 16.91
CA PRO A 39 8.32 13.76 16.71
C PRO A 39 7.53 13.45 15.42
N LYS A 40 6.21 13.62 15.45
CA LYS A 40 5.39 13.59 14.24
C LYS A 40 5.93 14.64 13.25
N TYR A 41 6.01 14.28 11.97
CA TYR A 41 6.39 15.20 10.90
C TYR A 41 7.79 15.83 11.04
N ASP A 42 8.75 15.13 11.63
CA ASP A 42 10.13 15.58 11.68
C ASP A 42 10.78 15.51 10.29
N TYR A 43 10.70 16.63 9.58
CA TYR A 43 11.26 16.76 8.22
C TYR A 43 12.78 16.53 8.19
N GLU A 44 13.51 17.05 9.15
CA GLU A 44 14.98 16.94 9.16
C GLU A 44 15.41 15.49 9.38
N HIS A 45 14.72 14.78 10.25
CA HIS A 45 14.97 13.36 10.47
C HIS A 45 14.74 12.55 9.18
N TYR A 46 13.61 12.71 8.54
CA TYR A 46 13.28 12.00 7.30
C TYR A 46 14.16 12.42 6.13
N SER A 47 14.56 13.68 6.06
CA SER A 47 15.49 14.17 5.04
C SER A 47 16.88 13.54 5.18
N ARG A 48 17.37 13.37 6.42
CA ARG A 48 18.64 12.67 6.68
C ARG A 48 18.58 11.20 6.29
N LEU A 49 17.47 10.52 6.54
CA LEU A 49 17.25 9.14 6.13
C LEU A 49 17.20 9.00 4.61
N ALA A 50 16.59 9.96 3.93
CA ALA A 50 16.43 9.94 2.47
C ALA A 50 17.76 10.15 1.70
N GLY A 51 18.73 10.83 2.30
CA GLY A 51 20.03 11.13 1.69
C GLY A 51 19.97 12.15 0.54
N PRO A 52 21.11 12.44 -0.12
CA PRO A 52 21.20 13.42 -1.20
C PRO A 52 20.57 12.91 -2.51
N LEU A 53 20.22 13.88 -3.38
CA LEU A 53 19.84 13.61 -4.77
C LEU A 53 21.09 13.58 -5.65
N THR A 54 21.16 12.60 -6.56
CA THR A 54 22.24 12.52 -7.55
C THR A 54 21.96 13.36 -8.78
N GLN A 55 23.01 13.80 -9.48
CA GLN A 55 22.88 14.46 -10.78
C GLN A 55 22.87 13.40 -11.90
N PRO A 56 21.96 13.51 -12.89
CA PRO A 56 22.00 12.65 -14.05
C PRO A 56 23.20 13.00 -14.96
N ASP A 57 23.73 11.99 -15.66
CA ASP A 57 24.73 12.25 -16.71
C ASP A 57 24.06 13.02 -17.87
N PRO A 58 24.49 14.25 -18.19
CA PRO A 58 23.87 15.06 -19.22
C PRO A 58 24.03 14.46 -20.65
N ASN A 59 25.05 13.61 -20.83
CA ASN A 59 25.39 13.02 -22.14
C ASN A 59 24.68 11.72 -22.43
N LYS A 60 23.88 11.19 -21.48
CA LYS A 60 23.18 9.91 -21.65
C LYS A 60 21.70 10.02 -21.35
N PRO A 61 20.83 9.36 -22.15
CA PRO A 61 19.43 9.23 -21.80
C PRO A 61 19.26 8.60 -20.41
N TYR A 62 18.56 9.29 -19.53
CA TYR A 62 18.37 8.81 -18.16
C TYR A 62 17.54 7.51 -18.13
N ARG A 63 17.99 6.58 -17.33
CA ARG A 63 17.29 5.38 -16.92
C ARG A 63 17.38 5.25 -15.41
N VAL A 64 16.27 4.86 -14.77
CA VAL A 64 16.26 4.66 -13.32
C VAL A 64 17.31 3.62 -12.94
N GLN A 65 18.23 4.03 -12.08
CA GLN A 65 19.29 3.19 -11.52
C GLN A 65 18.84 2.66 -10.16
N TYR A 66 19.30 1.46 -9.82
CA TYR A 66 18.87 0.79 -8.59
C TYR A 66 20.07 0.22 -7.83
N ARG A 67 19.96 0.26 -6.50
CA ARG A 67 20.88 -0.41 -5.57
C ARG A 67 20.17 -1.63 -4.98
N SER A 68 20.75 -2.82 -5.15
CA SER A 68 20.22 -4.06 -4.56
C SER A 68 20.46 -4.09 -3.06
N LEU A 69 19.47 -4.52 -2.27
CA LEU A 69 19.62 -4.65 -0.81
C LEU A 69 20.67 -5.72 -0.46
N ILE A 70 20.64 -6.87 -1.13
CA ILE A 70 21.61 -7.96 -0.88
C ILE A 70 23.04 -7.56 -1.26
N SER A 71 23.24 -6.70 -2.25
CA SER A 71 24.59 -6.27 -2.61
C SER A 71 25.28 -5.47 -1.49
N GLN A 72 24.52 -4.93 -0.57
CA GLN A 72 25.04 -4.17 0.58
C GLN A 72 25.32 -5.05 1.82
N GLU A 73 24.97 -6.34 1.75
CA GLU A 73 25.19 -7.27 2.87
C GLU A 73 26.67 -7.67 3.00
N PRO A 74 27.26 -7.54 4.19
CA PRO A 74 28.65 -7.92 4.42
C PRO A 74 28.86 -9.45 4.32
N HIS A 75 27.84 -10.24 4.68
CA HIS A 75 27.88 -11.71 4.68
C HIS A 75 26.96 -12.32 3.61
N ARG A 76 27.17 -11.96 2.35
CA ARG A 76 26.30 -12.33 1.21
C ARG A 76 26.07 -13.85 1.08
N ILE A 77 27.12 -14.66 1.27
CA ILE A 77 27.02 -16.12 1.15
C ILE A 77 26.10 -16.68 2.25
N ARG A 78 26.28 -16.25 3.50
CA ARG A 78 25.44 -16.69 4.62
C ARG A 78 23.97 -16.31 4.40
N VAL A 79 23.71 -15.10 3.91
CA VAL A 79 22.36 -14.65 3.59
C VAL A 79 21.78 -15.45 2.42
N ALA A 80 22.55 -15.70 1.36
CA ALA A 80 22.09 -16.52 0.22
C ALA A 80 21.75 -17.95 0.65
N LEU A 81 22.55 -18.56 1.53
CA LEU A 81 22.26 -19.89 2.09
C LEU A 81 20.97 -19.88 2.90
N MET A 82 20.75 -18.89 3.75
CA MET A 82 19.51 -18.76 4.53
C MET A 82 18.27 -18.58 3.61
N LEU A 83 18.40 -17.74 2.56
CA LEU A 83 17.33 -17.51 1.58
C LEU A 83 16.99 -18.75 0.76
N ALA A 84 17.97 -19.63 0.51
CA ALA A 84 17.76 -20.89 -0.18
C ALA A 84 17.24 -21.99 0.76
N ALA A 85 17.77 -22.07 1.98
CA ALA A 85 17.43 -23.13 2.93
C ALA A 85 15.96 -23.15 3.33
N ALA A 86 15.34 -21.98 3.56
CA ALA A 86 13.96 -21.89 3.99
C ALA A 86 12.97 -22.45 2.93
N PRO A 87 13.01 -22.04 1.65
CA PRO A 87 12.15 -22.63 0.62
C PRO A 87 12.50 -24.09 0.32
N VAL A 88 13.78 -24.47 0.33
CA VAL A 88 14.19 -25.87 0.08
C VAL A 88 13.62 -26.79 1.15
N LEU A 89 13.78 -26.46 2.42
CA LEU A 89 13.23 -27.28 3.49
C LEU A 89 11.71 -27.33 3.48
N SER A 90 11.06 -26.23 3.08
CA SER A 90 9.59 -26.20 2.89
C SER A 90 9.15 -27.08 1.74
N LEU A 91 9.91 -27.15 0.65
CA LEU A 91 9.66 -28.07 -0.47
C LEU A 91 9.89 -29.53 -0.06
N VAL A 92 10.97 -29.81 0.68
CA VAL A 92 11.25 -31.14 1.20
C VAL A 92 10.09 -31.64 2.06
N LEU A 93 9.59 -30.78 2.98
CA LEU A 93 8.43 -31.13 3.80
C LEU A 93 7.19 -31.40 2.94
N LEU A 94 6.90 -30.54 1.93
CA LEU A 94 5.76 -30.72 1.05
C LEU A 94 5.84 -32.03 0.26
N PHE A 95 6.99 -32.31 -0.35
CA PHE A 95 7.19 -33.54 -1.12
C PHE A 95 7.15 -34.79 -0.23
N TRP A 96 7.76 -34.75 0.97
CA TRP A 96 7.71 -35.84 1.92
C TRP A 96 6.25 -36.11 2.36
N LEU A 97 5.51 -35.05 2.69
CA LEU A 97 4.11 -35.18 3.15
C LEU A 97 3.19 -35.82 2.10
N LEU A 98 3.44 -35.53 0.82
CA LEU A 98 2.61 -36.00 -0.30
C LEU A 98 3.08 -37.35 -0.89
N GLN A 99 4.04 -38.04 -0.27
CA GLN A 99 4.41 -39.39 -0.73
C GLN A 99 3.21 -40.36 -0.61
N PRO A 100 2.95 -41.19 -1.62
CA PRO A 100 1.83 -42.14 -1.59
C PRO A 100 1.83 -43.06 -0.37
N GLU A 101 3.00 -43.42 0.13
CA GLU A 101 3.20 -44.24 1.32
C GLU A 101 2.61 -43.61 2.59
N HIS A 102 2.40 -42.32 2.59
CA HIS A 102 1.81 -41.58 3.71
C HIS A 102 0.30 -41.40 3.58
N TRP A 103 -0.31 -41.84 2.48
CA TRP A 103 -1.75 -41.66 2.31
C TRP A 103 -2.49 -42.63 3.20
N THR A 104 -3.61 -42.16 3.77
CA THR A 104 -4.44 -43.02 4.63
C THR A 104 -5.27 -43.97 3.75
N GLU A 105 -5.05 -45.27 3.93
CA GLU A 105 -5.90 -46.30 3.38
C GLU A 105 -6.77 -46.87 4.51
N ARG A 106 -8.06 -46.58 4.49
CA ARG A 106 -9.01 -47.13 5.46
C ARG A 106 -10.22 -47.70 4.76
N ASP A 107 -10.60 -48.90 5.15
CA ASP A 107 -11.88 -49.47 4.82
C ASP A 107 -12.92 -48.98 5.83
N TYR A 108 -13.98 -48.39 5.36
CA TYR A 108 -15.12 -47.95 6.15
C TYR A 108 -16.36 -48.78 5.79
N PRO A 109 -16.52 -49.99 6.37
CA PRO A 109 -17.58 -50.94 5.95
C PRO A 109 -19.01 -50.41 6.11
N ALA A 110 -19.21 -49.39 6.93
CA ALA A 110 -20.53 -48.84 7.23
C ALA A 110 -20.92 -47.59 6.43
N PHE A 111 -19.95 -46.91 5.78
CA PHE A 111 -20.22 -45.61 5.08
C PHE A 111 -19.30 -45.43 3.89
N ASP A 112 -19.79 -45.62 2.68
CA ASP A 112 -19.02 -45.49 1.42
C ASP A 112 -18.46 -44.07 1.13
N PHE A 113 -18.95 -43.03 1.81
CA PHE A 113 -18.50 -41.67 1.63
C PHE A 113 -17.26 -41.27 2.49
N LEU A 114 -16.91 -42.07 3.52
CA LEU A 114 -15.79 -41.76 4.42
C LEU A 114 -14.43 -41.77 3.70
N PRO A 115 -14.13 -42.68 2.76
CA PRO A 115 -12.90 -42.59 1.97
C PRO A 115 -12.79 -41.30 1.17
N ALA A 116 -13.91 -40.75 0.69
CA ALA A 116 -13.92 -39.46 0.00
C ALA A 116 -13.52 -38.32 0.94
N LEU A 117 -13.84 -38.38 2.23
CA LEU A 117 -13.44 -37.40 3.22
C LEU A 117 -11.94 -37.47 3.53
N ASP A 118 -11.32 -38.63 3.51
CA ASP A 118 -9.87 -38.78 3.63
C ASP A 118 -9.14 -38.14 2.45
N ILE A 119 -9.65 -38.26 1.23
CA ILE A 119 -9.13 -37.55 0.05
C ILE A 119 -9.27 -36.03 0.21
N VAL A 120 -10.44 -35.54 0.68
CA VAL A 120 -10.64 -34.10 0.94
C VAL A 120 -9.64 -33.63 2.00
N MET A 121 -9.38 -34.41 3.03
CA MET A 121 -8.41 -34.11 4.08
C MET A 121 -6.97 -34.05 3.52
N LEU A 122 -6.55 -35.05 2.71
CA LEU A 122 -5.26 -35.09 2.05
C LEU A 122 -5.05 -33.87 1.16
N VAL A 123 -6.04 -33.56 0.33
CA VAL A 123 -5.99 -32.36 -0.55
C VAL A 123 -5.89 -31.08 0.29
N SER A 124 -6.64 -30.99 1.39
CA SER A 124 -6.62 -29.82 2.29
C SER A 124 -5.25 -29.62 2.91
N ILE A 125 -4.64 -30.68 3.45
CA ILE A 125 -3.29 -30.65 4.05
C ILE A 125 -2.25 -30.29 2.99
N GLY A 126 -2.31 -30.90 1.80
CA GLY A 126 -1.40 -30.62 0.69
C GLY A 126 -1.48 -29.16 0.23
N LEU A 127 -2.70 -28.61 0.14
CA LEU A 127 -2.89 -27.20 -0.21
C LEU A 127 -2.38 -26.25 0.88
N ILE A 128 -2.58 -26.53 2.15
CA ILE A 128 -2.06 -25.75 3.27
C ILE A 128 -0.53 -25.68 3.18
N GLU A 129 0.14 -26.82 3.02
CA GLU A 129 1.60 -26.86 2.91
C GLU A 129 2.11 -26.23 1.61
N PHE A 130 1.42 -26.41 0.51
CA PHE A 130 1.73 -25.72 -0.75
C PHE A 130 1.67 -24.20 -0.59
N PHE A 131 0.60 -23.66 0.00
CA PHE A 131 0.47 -22.22 0.22
C PHE A 131 1.52 -21.69 1.20
N ARG A 132 1.87 -22.47 2.23
CA ARG A 132 2.98 -22.14 3.13
C ARG A 132 4.31 -22.06 2.38
N CYS A 133 4.60 -23.06 1.55
CA CYS A 133 5.80 -23.09 0.71
C CYS A 133 5.84 -21.89 -0.25
N MET A 134 4.74 -21.57 -0.91
CA MET A 134 4.62 -20.39 -1.80
C MET A 134 4.85 -19.08 -1.04
N ASN A 135 4.39 -18.97 0.19
CA ASN A 135 4.65 -17.78 1.02
C ASN A 135 6.14 -17.64 1.36
N VAL A 136 6.79 -18.74 1.78
CA VAL A 136 8.24 -18.75 2.08
C VAL A 136 9.05 -18.40 0.83
N LEU A 137 8.72 -19.02 -0.30
CA LEU A 137 9.38 -18.76 -1.59
C LEU A 137 9.20 -17.30 -2.04
N SER A 138 7.99 -16.76 -1.92
CA SER A 138 7.70 -15.36 -2.25
C SER A 138 8.52 -14.39 -1.39
N ASN A 139 8.60 -14.62 -0.08
CA ASN A 139 9.38 -13.78 0.82
C ASN A 139 10.89 -13.89 0.56
N ALA A 140 11.41 -15.09 0.36
CA ALA A 140 12.83 -15.31 0.02
C ALA A 140 13.19 -14.66 -1.33
N HIS A 141 12.34 -14.85 -2.34
CA HIS A 141 12.49 -14.22 -3.64
C HIS A 141 12.43 -12.68 -3.54
N ALA A 142 11.42 -12.12 -2.84
CA ALA A 142 11.31 -10.68 -2.66
C ALA A 142 12.56 -10.10 -2.02
N THR A 143 13.11 -10.77 -1.00
CA THR A 143 14.37 -10.38 -0.34
C THR A 143 15.56 -10.39 -1.30
N LEU A 144 15.66 -11.42 -2.13
CA LEU A 144 16.77 -11.58 -3.10
C LEU A 144 16.78 -10.48 -4.15
N VAL A 145 15.60 -10.07 -4.64
CA VAL A 145 15.48 -9.13 -5.75
C VAL A 145 15.19 -7.68 -5.34
N ALA A 146 14.91 -7.44 -4.07
CA ALA A 146 14.59 -6.11 -3.54
C ALA A 146 15.70 -5.09 -3.83
N ARG A 147 15.30 -3.91 -4.29
CA ARG A 147 16.21 -2.83 -4.64
C ARG A 147 15.60 -1.47 -4.43
N ASP A 148 16.45 -0.51 -4.06
CA ASP A 148 16.09 0.88 -3.93
C ASP A 148 16.51 1.68 -5.19
N PRO A 149 15.65 2.55 -5.70
CA PRO A 149 16.04 3.46 -6.77
C PRO A 149 17.02 4.50 -6.22
N ILE A 150 18.03 4.84 -7.01
CA ILE A 150 18.95 5.92 -6.68
C ILE A 150 18.24 7.24 -7.02
N PRO A 151 17.96 8.09 -6.02
CA PRO A 151 17.20 9.31 -6.24
C PRO A 151 18.03 10.30 -7.06
N VAL A 152 17.36 10.99 -7.97
CA VAL A 152 17.96 11.93 -8.91
C VAL A 152 17.21 13.26 -8.90
N VAL A 153 17.93 14.35 -9.17
CA VAL A 153 17.34 15.69 -9.26
C VAL A 153 16.27 15.73 -10.37
N PRO A 154 15.06 16.25 -10.08
CA PRO A 154 14.00 16.41 -11.08
C PRO A 154 14.43 17.30 -12.25
N GLU A 155 13.73 17.19 -13.38
CA GLU A 155 13.82 18.17 -14.45
C GLU A 155 13.22 19.50 -14.00
N THR A 156 13.86 20.61 -14.44
CA THR A 156 13.34 21.95 -14.21
C THR A 156 12.19 22.25 -15.18
N GLY A 157 11.28 23.16 -14.79
CA GLY A 157 10.20 23.61 -15.67
C GLY A 157 9.03 22.66 -15.86
N THR A 158 9.00 21.52 -15.16
CA THR A 158 7.85 20.59 -15.21
C THR A 158 6.62 21.21 -14.53
N ARG A 159 5.43 20.89 -15.07
CA ARG A 159 4.14 21.37 -14.57
C ARG A 159 3.48 20.28 -13.74
N VAL A 160 3.23 20.58 -12.48
CA VAL A 160 2.72 19.58 -11.50
C VAL A 160 1.46 20.09 -10.83
N ALA A 161 0.43 19.25 -10.76
CA ALA A 161 -0.71 19.44 -9.88
C ALA A 161 -0.54 18.57 -8.64
N PHE A 162 -0.61 19.16 -7.45
CA PHE A 162 -0.68 18.40 -6.20
C PHE A 162 -2.13 18.30 -5.75
N LEU A 163 -2.65 17.08 -5.64
CA LEU A 163 -4.08 16.82 -5.42
C LEU A 163 -4.32 16.20 -4.05
N THR A 164 -5.35 16.68 -3.37
CA THR A 164 -5.99 15.96 -2.27
C THR A 164 -7.51 16.07 -2.41
N SER A 165 -8.26 15.12 -1.88
CA SER A 165 -9.72 15.11 -1.95
C SER A 165 -10.33 15.36 -0.58
N PHE A 166 -11.55 15.87 -0.55
CA PHE A 166 -12.29 16.12 0.68
C PHE A 166 -13.75 15.69 0.54
N VAL A 167 -14.26 14.98 1.55
CA VAL A 167 -15.65 14.55 1.62
C VAL A 167 -16.28 15.14 2.89
N PRO A 168 -17.08 16.21 2.78
CA PRO A 168 -17.72 16.84 3.93
C PRO A 168 -18.54 15.86 4.77
N GLY A 169 -18.46 16.01 6.08
CA GLY A 169 -19.15 15.14 7.05
C GLY A 169 -18.53 13.76 7.28
N LYS A 170 -17.46 13.42 6.54
CA LYS A 170 -16.67 12.20 6.78
C LYS A 170 -15.27 12.49 7.28
N GLU A 171 -14.73 13.64 6.93
CA GLU A 171 -13.39 14.07 7.28
C GLU A 171 -13.47 15.44 7.96
N PRO A 172 -12.73 15.68 9.05
CA PRO A 172 -12.65 16.99 9.69
C PRO A 172 -12.00 18.03 8.77
N LEU A 173 -12.54 19.26 8.73
CA LEU A 173 -11.99 20.35 7.94
C LEU A 173 -10.58 20.73 8.40
N GLU A 174 -10.33 20.66 9.71
CA GLU A 174 -9.00 20.91 10.29
C GLU A 174 -7.92 19.97 9.73
N MET A 175 -8.27 18.70 9.56
CA MET A 175 -7.36 17.68 9.00
C MET A 175 -6.93 18.04 7.58
N VAL A 176 -7.87 18.37 6.70
CA VAL A 176 -7.53 18.75 5.31
C VAL A 176 -6.79 20.09 5.27
N THR A 177 -7.15 21.05 6.12
CA THR A 177 -6.46 22.34 6.23
C THR A 177 -4.98 22.13 6.54
N LYS A 178 -4.66 21.28 7.51
CA LYS A 178 -3.27 20.94 7.87
C LYS A 178 -2.51 20.30 6.70
N THR A 179 -3.15 19.43 5.94
CA THR A 179 -2.57 18.81 4.75
C THR A 179 -2.31 19.86 3.65
N LEU A 180 -3.24 20.78 3.43
CA LEU A 180 -3.08 21.89 2.46
C LEU A 180 -1.98 22.86 2.86
N GLU A 181 -1.89 23.25 4.13
CA GLU A 181 -0.83 24.10 4.67
C GLU A 181 0.57 23.50 4.47
N ALA A 182 0.69 22.18 4.50
CA ALA A 182 1.92 21.48 4.18
C ALA A 182 2.15 21.39 2.66
N ALA A 183 1.09 21.16 1.89
CA ALA A 183 1.16 21.04 0.44
C ALA A 183 1.62 22.34 -0.26
N VAL A 184 1.20 23.50 0.20
CA VAL A 184 1.67 24.78 -0.34
C VAL A 184 3.15 25.09 -0.07
N LYS A 185 3.77 24.36 0.86
CA LYS A 185 5.19 24.46 1.19
C LYS A 185 6.08 23.46 0.44
N LEU A 186 5.52 22.67 -0.46
CA LEU A 186 6.27 21.70 -1.25
C LEU A 186 7.28 22.39 -2.17
N ARG A 187 8.48 21.80 -2.25
CA ARG A 187 9.55 22.34 -3.11
C ARG A 187 9.43 21.78 -4.51
N HIS A 188 9.40 22.68 -5.48
CA HIS A 188 9.42 22.34 -6.90
C HIS A 188 10.10 23.41 -7.72
N ARG A 189 10.88 23.01 -8.75
CA ARG A 189 11.58 23.92 -9.67
C ARG A 189 10.85 24.07 -11.00
N GLY A 190 9.53 24.30 -10.93
CA GLY A 190 8.64 24.44 -12.07
C GLY A 190 7.29 25.02 -11.64
N LEU A 191 6.29 24.86 -12.48
CA LEU A 191 4.93 25.26 -12.14
C LEU A 191 4.30 24.23 -11.22
N MET A 192 3.82 24.65 -10.05
CA MET A 192 3.09 23.79 -9.13
C MET A 192 1.80 24.47 -8.70
N HIS A 193 0.69 23.76 -8.82
CA HIS A 193 -0.60 24.19 -8.26
C HIS A 193 -1.11 23.12 -7.29
N VAL A 194 -1.58 23.55 -6.12
CA VAL A 194 -2.25 22.68 -5.15
C VAL A 194 -3.75 22.77 -5.41
N TRP A 195 -4.41 21.61 -5.48
CA TRP A 195 -5.83 21.48 -5.76
C TRP A 195 -6.52 20.68 -4.65
N LEU A 196 -7.63 21.21 -4.17
CA LEU A 196 -8.56 20.47 -3.33
C LEU A 196 -9.78 20.03 -4.14
N LEU A 197 -10.01 18.71 -4.21
CA LEU A 197 -11.14 18.10 -4.90
C LEU A 197 -12.30 17.89 -3.92
N ASP A 198 -13.18 18.89 -3.81
CA ASP A 198 -14.28 18.92 -2.85
C ASP A 198 -15.57 18.28 -3.40
N GLU A 199 -15.99 17.14 -2.83
CA GLU A 199 -17.25 16.48 -3.20
C GLU A 199 -18.50 17.26 -2.74
N GLY A 200 -18.36 18.16 -1.77
CA GLY A 200 -19.48 18.90 -1.17
C GLY A 200 -19.77 20.24 -1.81
N ASP A 201 -18.78 20.83 -2.48
CA ASP A 201 -18.84 22.23 -2.93
C ASP A 201 -19.17 23.21 -1.80
N ASN A 202 -18.50 23.02 -0.65
CA ASN A 202 -18.81 23.74 0.57
C ASN A 202 -18.17 25.15 0.56
N ALA A 203 -18.93 26.18 1.00
CA ALA A 203 -18.47 27.56 1.06
C ALA A 203 -17.27 27.72 2.03
N GLU A 204 -17.31 27.10 3.19
CA GLU A 204 -16.25 27.12 4.19
C GLU A 204 -14.94 26.51 3.65
N VAL A 205 -15.03 25.43 2.86
CA VAL A 205 -13.88 24.81 2.18
C VAL A 205 -13.29 25.75 1.12
N LYS A 206 -14.11 26.45 0.36
CA LYS A 206 -13.69 27.46 -0.62
C LYS A 206 -12.92 28.60 0.04
N GLU A 207 -13.39 29.05 1.21
CA GLU A 207 -12.74 30.09 2.02
C GLU A 207 -11.35 29.66 2.49
N VAL A 208 -11.23 28.41 3.00
CA VAL A 208 -9.91 27.86 3.36
C VAL A 208 -8.99 27.77 2.15
N CYS A 209 -9.48 27.33 0.98
CA CYS A 209 -8.69 27.29 -0.24
C CYS A 209 -8.22 28.66 -0.66
N ALA A 210 -9.10 29.67 -0.66
CA ALA A 210 -8.77 31.05 -1.02
C ALA A 210 -7.70 31.63 -0.09
N ARG A 211 -7.84 31.43 1.21
CA ARG A 211 -6.86 31.89 2.23
C ARG A 211 -5.46 31.27 2.03
N LEU A 212 -5.39 30.00 1.62
CA LEU A 212 -4.12 29.27 1.44
C LEU A 212 -3.55 29.39 0.03
N GLY A 213 -4.24 30.03 -0.91
CA GLY A 213 -3.84 30.09 -2.33
C GLY A 213 -3.96 28.71 -3.03
N VAL A 214 -4.90 27.88 -2.60
CA VAL A 214 -5.18 26.54 -3.12
C VAL A 214 -6.34 26.62 -4.12
N HIS A 215 -6.21 25.94 -5.26
CA HIS A 215 -7.29 25.84 -6.22
C HIS A 215 -8.39 24.89 -5.71
N HIS A 216 -9.62 25.36 -5.73
CA HIS A 216 -10.80 24.57 -5.41
C HIS A 216 -11.40 23.95 -6.67
N PHE A 217 -11.74 22.67 -6.65
CA PHE A 217 -12.46 21.97 -7.71
C PHE A 217 -13.61 21.17 -7.14
N SER A 218 -14.79 21.30 -7.75
CA SER A 218 -15.93 20.46 -7.43
C SER A 218 -16.64 20.00 -8.69
N ARG A 219 -17.05 18.75 -8.69
CA ARG A 219 -17.89 18.15 -9.75
C ARG A 219 -19.38 18.16 -9.42
N LYS A 220 -19.77 18.73 -8.27
CA LYS A 220 -21.16 18.78 -7.83
C LYS A 220 -22.05 19.45 -8.89
N GLY A 221 -23.18 18.83 -9.19
CA GLY A 221 -24.13 19.34 -10.18
C GLY A 221 -23.78 19.07 -11.64
N VAL A 222 -22.60 18.57 -11.97
CA VAL A 222 -22.18 18.29 -13.35
C VAL A 222 -22.50 16.85 -13.73
N ALA A 223 -23.58 16.64 -14.50
CA ALA A 223 -24.11 15.31 -14.83
C ALA A 223 -23.07 14.38 -15.48
N LYS A 224 -22.23 14.88 -16.42
CA LYS A 224 -21.19 14.08 -17.08
C LYS A 224 -20.15 13.50 -16.12
N TRP A 225 -19.93 14.13 -14.97
CA TRP A 225 -18.95 13.71 -13.94
C TRP A 225 -19.59 12.98 -12.75
N ASN A 226 -20.93 12.76 -12.77
CA ASN A 226 -21.67 12.11 -11.70
C ASN A 226 -22.50 10.93 -12.23
N GLN A 227 -21.82 9.96 -12.83
CA GLN A 227 -22.39 8.77 -13.43
C GLN A 227 -22.68 7.68 -12.39
N ALA A 228 -23.61 6.76 -12.70
CA ALA A 228 -23.90 5.60 -11.84
C ALA A 228 -22.77 4.56 -11.82
N LYS A 229 -21.97 4.47 -12.88
CA LYS A 229 -20.84 3.52 -13.07
C LYS A 229 -19.78 4.13 -13.97
N GLY A 230 -18.60 3.51 -14.00
CA GLY A 230 -17.52 3.87 -14.91
C GLY A 230 -16.58 4.95 -14.38
N PRO A 231 -15.75 5.55 -15.25
CA PRO A 231 -14.67 6.46 -14.84
C PRO A 231 -15.12 7.65 -14.00
N HIS A 232 -16.34 8.15 -14.23
CA HIS A 232 -16.91 9.29 -13.52
C HIS A 232 -18.00 8.90 -12.52
N ARG A 233 -17.84 7.73 -11.89
CA ARG A 233 -18.82 7.27 -10.90
C ARG A 233 -18.98 8.25 -9.75
N ALA A 234 -20.24 8.60 -9.44
CA ALA A 234 -20.58 9.50 -8.34
C ALA A 234 -20.14 8.94 -6.98
N LYS A 235 -19.79 9.83 -6.05
CA LYS A 235 -19.40 9.51 -4.66
C LYS A 235 -18.22 8.55 -4.55
N THR A 236 -17.27 8.66 -5.48
CA THR A 236 -16.04 7.85 -5.47
C THR A 236 -14.81 8.71 -5.68
N LYS A 237 -13.67 8.31 -5.06
CA LYS A 237 -12.38 8.99 -5.22
C LYS A 237 -11.96 9.02 -6.69
N HIS A 238 -11.95 7.88 -7.38
CA HIS A 238 -11.56 7.82 -8.79
C HIS A 238 -12.43 8.72 -9.68
N GLY A 239 -13.75 8.77 -9.45
CA GLY A 239 -14.63 9.62 -10.22
C GLY A 239 -14.35 11.11 -10.02
N ASN A 240 -13.97 11.53 -8.81
CA ASN A 240 -13.57 12.91 -8.52
C ASN A 240 -12.26 13.29 -9.21
N TYR A 241 -11.24 12.42 -9.09
CA TYR A 241 -9.95 12.60 -9.76
C TYR A 241 -10.08 12.61 -11.29
N ASN A 242 -10.91 11.75 -11.86
CA ASN A 242 -11.16 11.69 -13.30
C ASN A 242 -11.90 12.94 -13.81
N ALA A 243 -12.82 13.49 -13.03
CA ALA A 243 -13.47 14.76 -13.37
C ALA A 243 -12.45 15.91 -13.41
N TRP A 244 -11.54 15.97 -12.43
CA TRP A 244 -10.45 16.93 -12.44
C TRP A 244 -9.49 16.71 -13.62
N LEU A 245 -9.16 15.44 -13.92
CA LEU A 245 -8.31 15.07 -15.05
C LEU A 245 -8.87 15.52 -16.40
N ASP A 246 -10.18 15.40 -16.57
CA ASP A 246 -10.90 15.88 -17.76
C ASP A 246 -10.87 17.42 -17.88
N ALA A 247 -11.08 18.10 -16.74
CA ALA A 247 -11.17 19.56 -16.72
C ALA A 247 -9.80 20.26 -16.84
N HIS A 248 -8.79 19.72 -16.20
CA HIS A 248 -7.53 20.43 -15.97
C HIS A 248 -6.26 19.64 -16.32
N GLY A 249 -6.38 18.31 -16.56
CA GLY A 249 -5.23 17.43 -16.71
C GLY A 249 -4.25 17.84 -17.83
N ASP A 250 -4.72 18.48 -18.92
CA ASP A 250 -3.86 18.90 -20.04
C ASP A 250 -2.92 20.05 -19.69
N ASN A 251 -3.18 20.76 -18.62
CA ASN A 251 -2.34 21.85 -18.14
C ASN A 251 -1.06 21.37 -17.44
N TYR A 252 -0.95 20.06 -17.13
CA TYR A 252 0.12 19.50 -16.30
C TYR A 252 0.80 18.30 -16.98
N ASP A 253 2.07 18.10 -16.64
CA ASP A 253 2.83 16.92 -17.06
C ASP A 253 2.61 15.76 -16.10
N PHE A 254 2.48 16.09 -14.80
CA PHE A 254 2.28 15.14 -13.71
C PHE A 254 1.21 15.63 -12.75
N PHE A 255 0.54 14.72 -12.09
CA PHE A 255 -0.04 15.01 -10.79
C PHE A 255 0.65 14.19 -9.70
N ALA A 256 0.67 14.74 -8.49
CA ALA A 256 1.07 14.04 -7.28
C ALA A 256 -0.09 14.10 -6.29
N SER A 257 -0.28 13.08 -5.47
CA SER A 257 -1.43 13.07 -4.55
C SER A 257 -1.17 12.41 -3.21
N VAL A 258 -1.90 12.91 -2.22
CA VAL A 258 -2.03 12.31 -0.90
C VAL A 258 -3.50 12.25 -0.49
N ASP A 259 -3.82 11.31 0.42
CA ASP A 259 -5.12 11.30 1.08
C ASP A 259 -5.22 12.50 2.05
N THR A 260 -6.44 12.88 2.42
CA THR A 260 -6.77 14.04 3.26
C THR A 260 -6.01 14.07 4.58
N ASP A 261 -5.71 12.90 5.13
CA ASP A 261 -5.04 12.70 6.41
C ASP A 261 -3.51 12.55 6.31
N HIS A 262 -2.95 12.66 5.11
CA HIS A 262 -1.51 12.51 4.86
C HIS A 262 -0.85 13.86 4.65
N VAL A 263 -0.12 14.31 5.64
CA VAL A 263 0.63 15.57 5.59
C VAL A 263 1.93 15.37 4.81
N PRO A 264 2.08 15.99 3.62
CA PRO A 264 3.27 15.83 2.81
C PRO A 264 4.48 16.57 3.41
N LEU A 265 5.68 15.98 3.22
CA LEU A 265 6.93 16.61 3.60
C LEU A 265 7.42 17.53 2.49
N PRO A 266 8.14 18.64 2.81
CA PRO A 266 8.54 19.63 1.81
C PRO A 266 9.34 19.10 0.63
N ASN A 267 10.06 17.98 0.78
CA ASN A 267 10.85 17.32 -0.26
C ASN A 267 10.06 16.28 -1.09
N TYR A 268 8.77 16.15 -0.90
CA TYR A 268 7.91 15.15 -1.54
C TYR A 268 8.12 15.08 -3.06
N LEU A 269 7.98 16.22 -3.76
CA LEU A 269 8.11 16.27 -5.20
C LEU A 269 9.56 16.06 -5.66
N GLU A 270 10.54 16.60 -4.93
CA GLU A 270 11.96 16.42 -5.23
C GLU A 270 12.37 14.94 -5.22
N ARG A 271 11.77 14.15 -4.33
CA ARG A 271 12.08 12.70 -4.18
C ARG A 271 11.38 11.82 -5.20
N MET A 272 10.30 12.29 -5.82
CA MET A 272 9.50 11.50 -6.76
C MET A 272 9.75 11.87 -8.23
N LEU A 273 9.78 13.17 -8.53
CA LEU A 273 9.73 13.62 -9.92
C LEU A 273 11.01 13.33 -10.71
N GLY A 274 12.15 13.18 -10.04
CA GLY A 274 13.41 12.85 -10.72
C GLY A 274 13.36 11.54 -11.51
N PHE A 275 12.60 10.57 -11.06
CA PHE A 275 12.46 9.28 -11.75
C PHE A 275 11.73 9.39 -13.11
N PHE A 276 10.90 10.42 -13.30
CA PHE A 276 10.21 10.67 -14.57
C PHE A 276 11.14 11.17 -15.69
N ARG A 277 12.41 11.43 -15.42
CA ARG A 277 13.44 11.59 -16.46
C ARG A 277 13.55 10.36 -17.36
N ASP A 278 13.23 9.16 -16.84
CA ASP A 278 12.97 7.98 -17.68
C ASP A 278 11.57 8.12 -18.32
N PRO A 279 11.46 8.29 -19.65
CA PRO A 279 10.19 8.53 -20.32
C PRO A 279 9.19 7.38 -20.18
N ASN A 280 9.65 6.17 -19.80
CA ASN A 280 8.80 5.00 -19.64
C ASN A 280 8.24 4.85 -18.21
N ILE A 281 8.53 5.76 -17.30
CA ILE A 281 7.91 5.75 -15.96
C ILE A 281 6.54 6.40 -16.05
N GLY A 282 5.51 5.60 -15.78
CA GLY A 282 4.10 6.03 -15.75
C GLY A 282 3.70 6.58 -14.37
N PHE A 283 4.24 5.99 -13.30
CA PHE A 283 3.99 6.48 -11.94
C PHE A 283 5.12 6.12 -10.97
N VAL A 284 5.20 6.89 -9.90
CA VAL A 284 6.12 6.72 -8.77
C VAL A 284 5.30 6.69 -7.48
N ILE A 285 5.68 5.82 -6.55
CA ILE A 285 4.99 5.66 -5.27
C ILE A 285 6.00 5.64 -4.12
N GLY A 286 5.55 6.09 -2.96
CA GLY A 286 6.27 6.00 -1.69
C GLY A 286 5.52 5.20 -0.64
N PRO A 287 6.11 4.99 0.55
CA PRO A 287 5.47 4.29 1.65
C PRO A 287 4.32 5.09 2.24
N GLN A 288 3.35 4.38 2.79
CA GLN A 288 2.36 4.93 3.69
C GLN A 288 2.89 4.79 5.11
N VAL A 289 2.97 5.88 5.86
CA VAL A 289 3.53 5.95 7.21
C VAL A 289 2.51 6.56 8.15
N TYR A 290 2.27 5.94 9.30
CA TYR A 290 1.29 6.39 10.28
C TYR A 290 1.93 7.21 11.40
N GLY A 291 1.54 8.47 11.52
CA GLY A 291 2.04 9.41 12.53
C GLY A 291 1.34 9.34 13.89
N ASN A 292 0.10 8.81 13.95
CA ASN A 292 -0.64 8.60 15.20
C ASN A 292 -0.17 7.33 15.95
N TYR A 293 1.15 7.22 16.15
CA TYR A 293 1.82 6.02 16.67
C TYR A 293 1.71 5.90 18.21
N ASP A 294 0.53 6.14 18.77
CA ASP A 294 0.29 6.20 20.20
C ASP A 294 -0.35 4.93 20.75
N ASN A 295 -1.25 4.31 19.99
CA ASN A 295 -1.99 3.15 20.45
C ASN A 295 -1.47 1.84 19.84
N PHE A 296 -1.89 0.73 20.43
CA PHE A 296 -1.47 -0.61 20.05
C PHE A 296 -1.93 -0.98 18.63
N VAL A 297 -3.17 -0.64 18.25
CA VAL A 297 -3.74 -1.03 16.95
C VAL A 297 -2.97 -0.36 15.83
N THR A 298 -2.71 0.96 15.92
CA THR A 298 -1.94 1.70 14.93
C THR A 298 -0.51 1.15 14.82
N LYS A 299 0.16 0.89 15.96
CA LYS A 299 1.53 0.34 15.97
C LYS A 299 1.60 -1.02 15.28
N ALA A 300 0.65 -1.89 15.57
CA ALA A 300 0.61 -3.23 15.00
C ALA A 300 0.21 -3.21 13.52
N ALA A 301 -0.73 -2.32 13.12
CA ALA A 301 -1.11 -2.10 11.74
C ALA A 301 0.05 -1.55 10.90
N GLU A 302 0.81 -0.58 11.44
CA GLU A 302 2.01 -0.04 10.80
C GLU A 302 3.06 -1.15 10.57
N SER A 303 3.36 -1.93 11.60
CA SER A 303 4.29 -3.04 11.50
C SER A 303 3.86 -4.08 10.47
N GLN A 304 2.56 -4.36 10.36
CA GLN A 304 2.01 -5.29 9.37
C GLN A 304 2.18 -4.77 7.93
N GLN A 305 1.74 -3.54 7.66
CA GLN A 305 1.75 -3.00 6.30
C GLN A 305 3.16 -2.73 5.78
N PHE A 306 4.12 -2.51 6.69
CA PHE A 306 5.48 -2.17 6.30
C PHE A 306 6.20 -3.32 5.59
N LEU A 307 5.81 -4.57 5.81
CA LEU A 307 6.29 -5.70 5.01
C LEU A 307 5.96 -5.51 3.52
N PHE A 308 4.75 -5.05 3.22
CA PHE A 308 4.35 -4.74 1.85
C PHE A 308 5.15 -3.57 1.29
N HIS A 309 5.20 -2.44 1.99
CA HIS A 309 5.89 -1.25 1.51
C HIS A 309 7.40 -1.46 1.41
N ALA A 310 8.03 -1.98 2.45
CA ALA A 310 9.48 -2.00 2.52
C ALA A 310 10.14 -3.24 1.91
N LEU A 311 9.41 -4.29 1.60
CA LEU A 311 9.95 -5.49 0.95
C LEU A 311 9.30 -5.77 -0.40
N ILE A 312 7.99 -5.97 -0.44
CA ILE A 312 7.28 -6.40 -1.66
C ILE A 312 7.34 -5.31 -2.75
N GLN A 313 7.11 -4.05 -2.40
CA GLN A 313 7.22 -2.93 -3.34
C GLN A 313 8.66 -2.73 -3.85
N ARG A 314 9.67 -2.89 -2.98
CA ARG A 314 11.09 -2.87 -3.39
C ARG A 314 11.43 -4.02 -4.35
N ALA A 315 10.88 -5.21 -4.13
CA ALA A 315 11.02 -6.33 -5.05
C ALA A 315 10.39 -6.01 -6.42
N GLY A 316 9.24 -5.32 -6.44
CA GLY A 316 8.59 -4.83 -7.65
C GLY A 316 9.48 -3.93 -8.51
N ASN A 317 10.41 -3.19 -7.93
CA ASN A 317 11.41 -2.38 -8.65
C ASN A 317 12.27 -3.22 -9.60
N LYS A 318 12.56 -4.49 -9.28
CA LYS A 318 13.28 -5.40 -10.19
C LYS A 318 12.58 -5.53 -11.54
N TYR A 319 11.27 -5.54 -11.52
CA TYR A 319 10.41 -5.79 -12.68
C TYR A 319 9.86 -4.50 -13.29
N GLY A 320 10.13 -3.34 -12.66
CA GLY A 320 9.54 -2.05 -13.01
C GLY A 320 8.01 -2.07 -12.91
N SER A 321 7.51 -2.77 -11.89
CA SER A 321 6.07 -2.94 -11.63
C SER A 321 5.72 -2.93 -10.14
N PRO A 322 6.31 -2.05 -9.30
CA PRO A 322 5.68 -1.75 -8.02
C PRO A 322 4.19 -1.45 -8.20
N MET A 323 3.37 -1.88 -7.26
CA MET A 323 1.93 -1.68 -7.31
C MET A 323 1.58 -0.22 -7.02
N PHE A 324 0.67 0.36 -7.79
CA PHE A 324 0.16 1.70 -7.52
C PHE A 324 -0.62 1.72 -6.20
N VAL A 325 -0.44 2.78 -5.40
CA VAL A 325 -1.08 2.99 -4.10
C VAL A 325 -1.79 4.34 -4.12
N GLY A 326 -2.97 4.41 -3.51
CA GLY A 326 -3.88 5.54 -3.56
C GLY A 326 -3.39 6.83 -2.88
N THR A 327 -2.29 6.78 -2.12
CA THR A 327 -1.65 7.92 -1.45
C THR A 327 -0.14 7.88 -1.65
N SER A 328 0.56 8.98 -1.37
CA SER A 328 2.02 9.09 -1.55
C SER A 328 2.47 8.67 -2.95
N ASN A 329 1.84 9.22 -3.98
CA ASN A 329 2.08 8.89 -5.37
C ASN A 329 2.31 10.13 -6.25
N ALA A 330 2.94 9.90 -7.41
CA ALA A 330 2.99 10.82 -8.53
C ALA A 330 2.76 10.06 -9.83
N VAL A 331 2.00 10.62 -10.75
CA VAL A 331 1.55 9.95 -11.98
C VAL A 331 1.80 10.85 -13.18
N ARG A 332 2.31 10.27 -14.27
CA ARG A 332 2.40 10.92 -15.57
C ARG A 332 1.01 11.03 -16.19
N ILE A 333 0.53 12.25 -16.42
CA ILE A 333 -0.83 12.51 -16.96
C ILE A 333 -1.07 11.74 -18.27
N LYS A 334 -0.10 11.73 -19.18
CA LYS A 334 -0.20 11.02 -20.48
C LYS A 334 -0.45 9.51 -20.30
N ALA A 335 0.19 8.87 -19.33
CA ALA A 335 0.01 7.46 -19.04
C ALA A 335 -1.39 7.17 -18.48
N LEU A 336 -1.89 8.05 -17.61
CA LEU A 336 -3.21 7.91 -17.03
C LEU A 336 -4.32 8.18 -18.05
N LYS A 337 -4.21 9.24 -18.85
CA LYS A 337 -5.19 9.55 -19.91
C LYS A 337 -5.27 8.44 -20.96
N GLN A 338 -4.16 7.77 -21.27
CA GLN A 338 -4.15 6.64 -22.21
C GLN A 338 -5.06 5.49 -21.81
N ILE A 339 -5.27 5.29 -20.50
CA ILE A 339 -6.14 4.23 -19.97
C ILE A 339 -7.53 4.74 -19.57
N GLY A 340 -7.84 6.01 -19.84
CA GLY A 340 -9.13 6.63 -19.51
C GLY A 340 -9.28 7.11 -18.07
N GLY A 341 -8.18 7.31 -17.34
CA GLY A 341 -8.18 7.79 -15.96
C GLY A 341 -8.01 6.68 -14.92
N LEU A 342 -8.31 6.99 -13.65
CA LEU A 342 -8.33 6.02 -12.56
C LEU A 342 -9.48 5.02 -12.75
N TYR A 343 -9.24 3.76 -12.43
CA TYR A 343 -10.16 2.66 -12.71
C TYR A 343 -11.33 2.58 -11.73
N ASP A 344 -12.54 2.23 -12.22
CA ASP A 344 -13.74 2.02 -11.37
C ASP A 344 -13.63 0.69 -10.61
N SER A 345 -12.94 0.70 -9.47
CA SER A 345 -12.78 -0.44 -8.57
C SER A 345 -12.82 0.02 -7.10
N ILE A 346 -13.00 -0.92 -6.18
CA ILE A 346 -12.89 -0.68 -4.73
C ILE A 346 -11.44 -0.33 -4.35
N THR A 347 -10.48 -0.96 -5.02
CA THR A 347 -9.05 -0.63 -4.98
C THR A 347 -8.68 -0.05 -6.34
N GLU A 348 -9.11 1.19 -6.56
CA GLU A 348 -8.89 1.91 -7.82
C GLU A 348 -7.42 2.03 -8.18
N ASP A 349 -6.58 2.09 -7.14
CA ASP A 349 -5.13 2.20 -7.23
C ASP A 349 -4.50 0.95 -7.86
N MET A 350 -4.70 -0.22 -7.24
CA MET A 350 -4.18 -1.49 -7.76
C MET A 350 -4.63 -1.74 -9.20
N ALA A 351 -5.91 -1.50 -9.48
CA ALA A 351 -6.51 -1.69 -10.77
C ALA A 351 -5.91 -0.74 -11.83
N THR A 352 -5.73 0.55 -11.49
CA THR A 352 -5.12 1.55 -12.35
C THR A 352 -3.66 1.22 -12.67
N GLY A 353 -2.87 0.82 -11.66
CA GLY A 353 -1.48 0.44 -11.85
C GLY A 353 -1.33 -0.75 -12.79
N PHE A 354 -2.20 -1.76 -12.64
CA PHE A 354 -2.25 -2.92 -13.53
C PHE A 354 -2.54 -2.52 -14.98
N GLU A 355 -3.53 -1.65 -15.21
CA GLU A 355 -3.89 -1.18 -16.54
C GLU A 355 -2.76 -0.34 -17.17
N ILE A 356 -2.11 0.56 -16.45
CA ILE A 356 -0.95 1.31 -16.96
C ILE A 356 0.15 0.34 -17.43
N HIS A 357 0.47 -0.69 -16.64
CA HIS A 357 1.53 -1.64 -17.00
C HIS A 357 1.21 -2.53 -18.21
N ARG A 358 -0.06 -2.71 -18.54
CA ARG A 358 -0.50 -3.43 -19.74
C ARG A 358 -0.27 -2.64 -21.03
N HIS A 359 -0.20 -1.31 -20.94
CA HIS A 359 -0.07 -0.42 -22.10
C HIS A 359 1.40 -0.09 -22.41
N LYS A 360 1.66 0.28 -23.67
CA LYS A 360 2.95 0.79 -24.12
C LYS A 360 2.92 2.32 -24.13
N ASN A 361 4.06 2.93 -23.79
CA ASN A 361 4.25 4.35 -24.00
C ASN A 361 4.27 4.63 -25.52
N PRO A 362 3.35 5.45 -26.07
CA PRO A 362 3.29 5.74 -27.50
C PRO A 362 4.58 6.34 -28.05
N ALA A 363 5.30 7.14 -27.26
CA ALA A 363 6.52 7.81 -27.70
C ALA A 363 7.74 6.87 -27.83
N THR A 364 7.76 5.74 -27.10
CA THR A 364 8.93 4.85 -27.07
C THR A 364 8.63 3.43 -27.54
N GLY A 365 7.37 3.05 -27.71
CA GLY A 365 6.91 1.70 -27.99
C GLY A 365 7.13 0.68 -26.86
N LYS A 366 7.71 1.10 -25.71
CA LYS A 366 8.01 0.23 -24.56
C LYS A 366 6.84 0.22 -23.56
N LYS A 367 6.67 -0.90 -22.84
CA LYS A 367 5.66 -0.97 -21.74
C LYS A 367 5.97 0.06 -20.66
N TRP A 368 4.90 0.70 -20.13
CA TRP A 368 5.03 1.57 -18.98
C TRP A 368 5.62 0.82 -17.78
N ARG A 369 6.39 1.52 -16.99
CA ARG A 369 7.04 1.04 -15.76
C ARG A 369 6.67 1.95 -14.61
N SER A 370 6.87 1.47 -13.40
CA SER A 370 6.75 2.26 -12.17
C SER A 370 7.98 2.14 -11.30
N VAL A 371 8.07 3.03 -10.32
CA VAL A 371 9.15 3.08 -9.32
C VAL A 371 8.54 3.18 -7.94
N TYR A 372 9.07 2.42 -7.00
CA TYR A 372 8.83 2.60 -5.57
C TYR A 372 10.07 3.20 -4.92
N THR A 373 9.92 4.35 -4.25
CA THR A 373 10.95 4.94 -3.39
C THR A 373 10.67 4.59 -1.93
N PRO A 374 11.68 4.17 -1.14
CA PRO A 374 11.52 3.91 0.29
C PRO A 374 11.50 5.20 1.14
N ASP A 375 11.67 6.36 0.52
CA ASP A 375 11.70 7.64 1.22
C ASP A 375 10.34 7.95 1.84
N VAL A 376 10.34 8.44 3.07
CA VAL A 376 9.12 8.97 3.70
C VAL A 376 8.78 10.29 3.03
N LEU A 377 7.61 10.34 2.43
CA LEU A 377 7.14 11.48 1.63
C LEU A 377 5.99 12.23 2.31
N ALA A 378 5.17 11.49 3.04
CA ALA A 378 4.05 12.03 3.81
C ALA A 378 3.83 11.17 5.05
N VAL A 379 3.22 11.76 6.08
CA VAL A 379 2.87 11.07 7.32
C VAL A 379 1.39 11.24 7.56
N GLY A 380 0.67 10.13 7.62
CA GLY A 380 -0.78 10.09 7.74
C GLY A 380 -1.28 9.51 9.05
N GLU A 381 -2.58 9.20 9.10
CA GLU A 381 -3.21 8.56 10.24
C GLU A 381 -3.58 7.12 9.94
N GLY A 382 -3.13 6.21 10.80
CA GLY A 382 -3.52 4.81 10.80
C GLY A 382 -4.79 4.56 11.60
N PRO A 383 -5.40 3.37 11.45
CA PRO A 383 -6.56 2.97 12.22
C PRO A 383 -6.22 2.91 13.71
N SER A 384 -7.02 3.55 14.54
CA SER A 384 -6.85 3.59 16.01
C SER A 384 -7.74 2.59 16.75
N ALA A 385 -8.79 2.06 16.09
CA ALA A 385 -9.71 1.05 16.61
C ALA A 385 -9.63 -0.26 15.80
N TRP A 386 -9.97 -1.38 16.43
CA TRP A 386 -10.05 -2.69 15.76
C TRP A 386 -11.10 -2.72 14.65
N THR A 387 -12.26 -2.07 14.88
CA THR A 387 -13.33 -1.96 13.87
C THR A 387 -12.83 -1.29 12.60
N ASP A 388 -12.05 -0.21 12.72
CA ASP A 388 -11.51 0.54 11.60
C ASP A 388 -10.41 -0.24 10.88
N PHE A 389 -9.52 -0.90 11.61
CA PHE A 389 -8.51 -1.79 11.07
C PHE A 389 -9.15 -2.94 10.28
N PHE A 390 -10.13 -3.63 10.86
CA PHE A 390 -10.82 -4.75 10.20
C PHE A 390 -11.57 -4.31 8.95
N THR A 391 -12.21 -3.15 8.99
CA THR A 391 -12.90 -2.56 7.83
C THR A 391 -11.90 -2.27 6.71
N GLN A 392 -10.73 -1.73 7.03
CA GLN A 392 -9.66 -1.47 6.08
C GLN A 392 -9.13 -2.77 5.45
N GLN A 393 -8.84 -3.81 6.26
CA GLN A 393 -8.34 -5.10 5.79
C GLN A 393 -9.37 -5.83 4.90
N MET A 394 -10.65 -5.80 5.28
CA MET A 394 -11.74 -6.35 4.45
C MET A 394 -11.87 -5.61 3.12
N ARG A 395 -11.72 -4.29 3.09
CA ARG A 395 -11.77 -3.50 1.87
C ARG A 395 -10.61 -3.84 0.94
N TRP A 396 -9.38 -3.94 1.45
CA TRP A 396 -8.20 -4.27 0.65
C TRP A 396 -8.28 -5.69 0.07
N SER A 397 -8.61 -6.68 0.90
CA SER A 397 -8.77 -8.06 0.42
C SER A 397 -9.90 -8.18 -0.60
N ARG A 398 -11.05 -7.53 -0.36
CA ARG A 398 -12.19 -7.52 -1.28
C ARG A 398 -11.83 -6.89 -2.64
N GLY A 399 -11.14 -5.75 -2.62
CA GLY A 399 -10.69 -5.08 -3.82
C GLY A 399 -9.69 -5.91 -4.61
N THR A 400 -8.78 -6.61 -3.93
CA THR A 400 -7.85 -7.55 -4.58
C THR A 400 -8.58 -8.70 -5.26
N TYR A 401 -9.55 -9.33 -4.60
CA TYR A 401 -10.38 -10.39 -5.23
C TYR A 401 -11.14 -9.87 -6.44
N GLU A 402 -11.68 -8.67 -6.35
CA GLU A 402 -12.38 -8.02 -7.46
C GLU A 402 -11.44 -7.76 -8.65
N THR A 403 -10.22 -7.28 -8.39
CA THR A 403 -9.20 -7.08 -9.42
C THR A 403 -8.76 -8.40 -10.05
N ILE A 404 -8.59 -9.47 -9.26
CA ILE A 404 -8.29 -10.81 -9.78
C ILE A 404 -9.39 -11.27 -10.75
N LEU A 405 -10.65 -11.21 -10.32
CA LEU A 405 -11.78 -11.73 -11.08
C LEU A 405 -12.11 -10.89 -12.33
N LYS A 406 -11.96 -9.57 -12.26
CA LYS A 406 -12.39 -8.67 -13.34
C LYS A 406 -11.29 -8.29 -14.32
N GLN A 407 -10.05 -8.15 -13.85
CA GLN A 407 -8.94 -7.59 -14.65
C GLN A 407 -7.81 -8.57 -14.88
N TYR A 408 -7.31 -9.22 -13.82
CA TYR A 408 -6.16 -10.09 -13.93
C TYR A 408 -6.40 -11.22 -14.93
N TRP A 409 -7.51 -11.97 -14.79
CA TRP A 409 -7.86 -13.07 -15.71
C TRP A 409 -8.12 -12.63 -17.15
N LYS A 410 -8.56 -11.37 -17.33
CA LYS A 410 -8.81 -10.82 -18.68
C LYS A 410 -7.58 -10.20 -19.33
N GLY A 411 -6.56 -9.88 -18.55
CA GLY A 411 -5.43 -9.06 -18.98
C GLY A 411 -4.04 -9.66 -18.76
N TRP A 412 -3.94 -10.83 -18.09
CA TRP A 412 -2.64 -11.42 -17.76
C TRP A 412 -1.73 -11.62 -18.97
N TYR A 413 -2.26 -12.05 -20.11
CA TYR A 413 -1.52 -12.29 -21.35
C TYR A 413 -0.91 -11.02 -21.98
N SER A 414 -1.38 -9.84 -21.61
CA SER A 414 -0.86 -8.57 -22.13
C SER A 414 0.31 -8.01 -21.32
N LEU A 415 0.61 -8.60 -20.16
CA LEU A 415 1.77 -8.27 -19.37
C LEU A 415 3.02 -9.04 -19.82
N PRO A 416 4.21 -8.44 -19.79
CA PRO A 416 5.46 -9.20 -19.89
C PRO A 416 5.54 -10.25 -18.77
N PRO A 417 6.13 -11.45 -19.04
CA PRO A 417 6.17 -12.55 -18.04
C PRO A 417 6.74 -12.13 -16.68
N SER A 418 7.75 -11.29 -16.67
CA SER A 418 8.36 -10.78 -15.43
C SER A 418 7.42 -9.91 -14.61
N LYS A 419 6.60 -9.07 -15.24
CA LYS A 419 5.58 -8.27 -14.57
C LYS A 419 4.41 -9.13 -14.11
N LEU A 420 4.00 -10.09 -14.95
CA LEU A 420 2.98 -11.06 -14.61
C LEU A 420 3.36 -11.81 -13.33
N PHE A 421 4.59 -12.35 -13.29
CA PHE A 421 5.11 -13.02 -12.09
C PHE A 421 5.02 -12.12 -10.84
N ASN A 422 5.50 -10.87 -10.93
CA ASN A 422 5.44 -9.93 -9.81
C ASN A 422 4.00 -9.65 -9.34
N TYR A 423 3.07 -9.42 -10.27
CA TYR A 423 1.66 -9.23 -9.94
C TYR A 423 1.05 -10.48 -9.31
N THR A 424 1.34 -11.68 -9.83
CA THR A 424 0.87 -12.94 -9.25
C THR A 424 1.31 -13.06 -7.79
N MET A 425 2.60 -12.80 -7.50
CA MET A 425 3.11 -12.86 -6.12
C MET A 425 2.43 -11.85 -5.18
N MET A 426 2.06 -10.69 -5.68
CA MET A 426 1.36 -9.68 -4.86
C MET A 426 -0.12 -10.03 -4.62
N ILE A 427 -0.85 -10.43 -5.66
CA ILE A 427 -2.31 -10.63 -5.55
C ILE A 427 -2.68 -11.92 -4.83
N ILE A 428 -1.79 -12.91 -4.80
CA ILE A 428 -2.07 -14.24 -4.21
C ILE A 428 -2.09 -14.22 -2.67
N PHE A 429 -1.55 -13.17 -2.04
CA PHE A 429 -1.44 -13.08 -0.57
C PHE A 429 -2.78 -13.26 0.15
N TYR A 430 -3.81 -12.49 -0.23
CA TYR A 430 -5.12 -12.57 0.41
C TYR A 430 -5.85 -13.90 0.14
N PRO A 431 -5.91 -14.42 -1.11
CA PRO A 431 -6.47 -15.73 -1.39
C PRO A 431 -5.80 -16.85 -0.59
N MET A 432 -4.46 -16.88 -0.56
CA MET A 432 -3.73 -17.92 0.18
C MET A 432 -4.01 -17.85 1.68
N SER A 433 -4.00 -16.67 2.28
CA SER A 433 -4.30 -16.50 3.70
C SER A 433 -5.74 -16.93 4.03
N ALA A 434 -6.70 -16.56 3.18
CA ALA A 434 -8.10 -16.95 3.34
C ALA A 434 -8.29 -18.45 3.24
N LEU A 435 -7.75 -19.06 2.19
CA LEU A 435 -7.87 -20.50 1.93
C LEU A 435 -7.17 -21.32 3.02
N ASN A 436 -5.97 -20.94 3.44
CA ASN A 436 -5.28 -21.60 4.54
C ASN A 436 -6.13 -21.64 5.81
N TRP A 437 -6.81 -20.55 6.16
CA TRP A 437 -7.62 -20.50 7.36
C TRP A 437 -8.90 -21.34 7.24
N ILE A 438 -9.54 -21.33 6.07
CA ILE A 438 -10.71 -22.15 5.77
C ILE A 438 -10.34 -23.63 5.79
N LEU A 439 -9.24 -24.01 5.14
CA LEU A 439 -8.77 -25.41 5.08
C LEU A 439 -8.32 -25.91 6.44
N ALA A 440 -7.67 -25.08 7.26
CA ALA A 440 -7.31 -25.42 8.63
C ALA A 440 -8.56 -25.72 9.49
N ALA A 441 -9.59 -24.87 9.40
CA ALA A 441 -10.86 -25.11 10.10
C ALA A 441 -11.58 -26.36 9.59
N LEU A 442 -11.59 -26.59 8.27
CA LEU A 442 -12.14 -27.78 7.64
C LEU A 442 -11.40 -29.01 8.10
N SER A 443 -10.06 -29.01 8.09
CA SER A 443 -9.24 -30.15 8.54
C SER A 443 -9.50 -30.51 10.00
N CYS A 444 -9.62 -29.51 10.89
CA CYS A 444 -9.98 -29.75 12.28
C CYS A 444 -11.38 -30.37 12.42
N ALA A 445 -12.36 -29.88 11.66
CA ALA A 445 -13.73 -30.41 11.69
C ALA A 445 -13.82 -31.84 11.13
N LEU A 446 -13.14 -32.15 10.03
CA LEU A 446 -13.12 -33.45 9.42
C LEU A 446 -12.42 -34.50 10.33
N PHE A 447 -11.24 -34.16 10.85
CA PHE A 447 -10.48 -35.07 11.68
C PHE A 447 -11.17 -35.31 13.04
N LEU A 448 -11.38 -34.23 13.80
CA LEU A 448 -11.92 -34.33 15.17
C LEU A 448 -13.41 -34.71 15.19
N GLY A 449 -14.19 -34.25 14.19
CA GLY A 449 -15.62 -34.54 14.14
C GLY A 449 -15.97 -35.88 13.49
N LEU A 450 -15.27 -36.25 12.42
CA LEU A 450 -15.61 -37.43 11.61
C LEU A 450 -14.52 -38.51 11.58
N GLY A 451 -13.37 -38.28 12.22
CA GLY A 451 -12.24 -39.21 12.21
C GLY A 451 -11.51 -39.32 10.87
N ALA A 452 -11.81 -38.43 9.90
CA ALA A 452 -11.14 -38.44 8.61
C ALA A 452 -9.64 -38.09 8.76
N SER A 453 -8.77 -38.87 8.08
CA SER A 453 -7.32 -38.72 8.16
C SER A 453 -6.73 -38.79 6.74
N GLY A 454 -6.22 -37.68 6.21
CA GLY A 454 -5.65 -37.70 4.87
C GLY A 454 -4.25 -38.27 4.78
N VAL A 455 -3.52 -38.29 5.90
CA VAL A 455 -2.14 -38.78 5.97
C VAL A 455 -1.90 -39.61 7.24
N ASN A 456 -1.10 -40.68 7.08
CA ASN A 456 -0.59 -41.49 8.17
C ASN A 456 0.93 -41.34 8.20
N ILE A 457 1.43 -40.50 9.08
CA ILE A 457 2.85 -40.11 9.15
C ILE A 457 3.37 -40.24 10.58
N ASP A 458 4.67 -40.47 10.71
CA ASP A 458 5.35 -40.40 12.01
C ASP A 458 5.31 -38.96 12.54
N PRO A 459 4.68 -38.72 13.71
CA PRO A 459 4.59 -37.36 14.28
C PRO A 459 5.97 -36.74 14.61
N THR A 460 6.95 -37.56 14.92
CA THR A 460 8.31 -37.06 15.28
C THR A 460 9.03 -36.55 14.06
N ILE A 461 8.98 -37.30 12.95
CA ILE A 461 9.58 -36.86 11.66
C ILE A 461 8.89 -35.61 11.16
N TRP A 462 7.55 -35.60 11.21
CA TRP A 462 6.77 -34.43 10.81
C TRP A 462 7.13 -33.20 11.66
N LEU A 463 7.19 -33.33 12.98
CA LEU A 463 7.52 -32.23 13.88
C LEU A 463 8.94 -31.69 13.61
N MET A 464 9.89 -32.61 13.35
CA MET A 464 11.27 -32.24 13.02
C MET A 464 11.34 -31.43 11.71
N LEU A 465 10.69 -31.89 10.65
CA LEU A 465 10.67 -31.21 9.35
C LEU A 465 9.90 -29.88 9.43
N TYR A 466 8.70 -29.90 9.98
CA TYR A 466 7.82 -28.73 10.11
C TYR A 466 8.43 -27.67 11.05
N GLY A 467 8.98 -28.11 12.19
CA GLY A 467 9.62 -27.23 13.17
C GLY A 467 10.82 -26.48 12.59
N ASN A 468 11.70 -27.20 11.90
CA ASN A 468 12.87 -26.59 11.25
C ASN A 468 12.47 -25.67 10.09
N ALA A 469 11.50 -26.06 9.25
CA ALA A 469 10.99 -25.22 8.18
C ALA A 469 10.36 -23.92 8.73
N SER A 470 9.58 -24.04 9.81
CA SER A 470 8.96 -22.90 10.49
C SER A 470 9.98 -21.99 11.17
N ALA A 471 11.01 -22.55 11.81
CA ALA A 471 12.10 -21.80 12.42
C ALA A 471 12.87 -20.99 11.37
N LEU A 472 13.17 -21.58 10.21
CA LEU A 472 13.81 -20.88 9.09
C LEU A 472 12.90 -19.79 8.50
N GLN A 473 11.60 -20.03 8.39
CA GLN A 473 10.63 -19.03 7.92
C GLN A 473 10.57 -17.83 8.88
N ILE A 474 10.50 -18.08 10.18
CA ILE A 474 10.54 -17.04 11.22
C ILE A 474 11.88 -16.30 11.19
N GLY A 475 12.99 -17.05 11.07
CA GLY A 475 14.33 -16.50 10.94
C GLY A 475 14.46 -15.55 9.73
N LEU A 476 13.92 -15.96 8.58
CA LEU A 476 13.87 -15.12 7.39
C LEU A 476 13.05 -13.85 7.61
N TYR A 477 11.90 -13.96 8.26
CA TYR A 477 11.07 -12.81 8.60
C TYR A 477 11.79 -11.83 9.53
N VAL A 478 12.38 -12.32 10.62
CA VAL A 478 13.15 -11.52 11.59
C VAL A 478 14.36 -10.87 10.91
N TRP A 479 15.06 -11.61 10.06
CA TRP A 479 16.20 -11.05 9.31
C TRP A 479 15.76 -9.91 8.39
N ASN A 480 14.63 -10.07 7.69
CA ASN A 480 14.07 -9.05 6.80
C ASN A 480 13.71 -7.75 7.55
N ARG A 481 13.44 -7.83 8.86
CA ARG A 481 13.08 -6.65 9.68
C ARG A 481 14.15 -5.57 9.70
N ARG A 482 15.41 -5.89 9.45
CA ARG A 482 16.47 -4.87 9.30
C ARG A 482 16.26 -3.92 8.11
N HIS A 483 15.48 -4.33 7.13
CA HIS A 483 15.20 -3.56 5.92
C HIS A 483 13.76 -3.02 5.85
N ASN A 484 12.86 -3.52 6.69
CA ASN A 484 11.44 -3.21 6.60
C ASN A 484 10.82 -2.74 7.92
N VAL A 485 11.60 -2.09 8.75
CA VAL A 485 11.11 -1.42 9.96
C VAL A 485 10.55 -0.05 9.57
N SER A 486 9.34 0.28 10.06
CA SER A 486 8.79 1.62 9.93
C SER A 486 9.68 2.65 10.64
N PRO A 487 9.76 3.89 10.15
CA PRO A 487 10.48 4.97 10.83
C PRO A 487 10.03 5.21 12.28
N HIS A 488 8.81 4.81 12.61
CA HIS A 488 8.24 4.95 13.95
C HIS A 488 8.49 3.74 14.87
N GLU A 489 8.92 2.62 14.33
CA GLU A 489 9.26 1.44 15.14
C GLU A 489 10.64 1.60 15.79
N PRO A 490 10.85 1.07 17.01
CA PRO A 490 12.17 1.02 17.62
C PRO A 490 13.17 0.22 16.77
N GLU A 491 14.40 0.65 16.73
CA GLU A 491 15.48 -0.12 16.11
C GLU A 491 15.57 -1.52 16.72
N GLY A 492 15.75 -2.52 15.88
CA GLY A 492 15.80 -3.93 16.30
C GLY A 492 14.42 -4.55 16.59
N SER A 493 13.33 -3.87 16.25
CA SER A 493 12.00 -4.46 16.36
C SER A 493 11.89 -5.76 15.57
N GLY A 494 11.51 -6.86 16.24
CA GLY A 494 11.27 -8.16 15.60
C GLY A 494 10.01 -8.22 14.75
N GLY A 495 9.15 -7.19 14.80
CA GLY A 495 7.91 -7.12 14.04
C GLY A 495 6.86 -8.17 14.39
N VAL A 496 6.96 -8.78 15.58
CA VAL A 496 6.03 -9.83 16.04
C VAL A 496 4.59 -9.33 15.99
N ALA A 497 4.35 -8.07 16.36
CA ALA A 497 3.02 -7.46 16.30
C ALA A 497 2.46 -7.47 14.86
N GLY A 498 3.26 -7.12 13.86
CA GLY A 498 2.85 -7.15 12.45
C GLY A 498 2.60 -8.57 11.93
N MET A 499 3.40 -9.55 12.36
CA MET A 499 3.20 -10.96 12.01
C MET A 499 1.88 -11.49 12.59
N VAL A 500 1.62 -11.21 13.88
CA VAL A 500 0.37 -11.58 14.55
C VAL A 500 -0.82 -10.88 13.90
N MET A 501 -0.71 -9.59 13.56
CA MET A 501 -1.77 -8.85 12.85
C MET A 501 -2.10 -9.46 11.49
N SER A 502 -1.10 -9.96 10.77
CA SER A 502 -1.34 -10.65 9.50
C SER A 502 -2.11 -11.96 9.70
N ALA A 503 -1.71 -12.77 10.70
CA ALA A 503 -2.36 -14.04 11.00
C ALA A 503 -3.81 -13.87 11.47
N LEU A 504 -4.05 -12.95 12.43
CA LEU A 504 -5.38 -12.72 12.97
C LEU A 504 -6.35 -12.04 11.97
N SER A 505 -5.85 -11.51 10.86
CA SER A 505 -6.68 -10.94 9.80
C SER A 505 -7.27 -12.00 8.85
N ALA A 506 -6.78 -13.25 8.89
CA ALA A 506 -7.22 -14.32 7.99
C ALA A 506 -8.74 -14.60 8.02
N PRO A 507 -9.46 -14.58 9.17
CA PRO A 507 -10.92 -14.68 9.21
C PRO A 507 -11.64 -13.61 8.37
N LEU A 508 -11.07 -12.41 8.30
CA LEU A 508 -11.62 -11.30 7.50
C LEU A 508 -11.41 -11.54 6.01
N TYR A 509 -10.24 -12.06 5.65
CA TYR A 509 -9.91 -12.41 4.27
C TYR A 509 -10.79 -13.55 3.76
N ALA A 510 -11.06 -14.57 4.60
CA ALA A 510 -12.01 -15.63 4.31
C ALA A 510 -13.42 -15.08 4.06
N LYS A 511 -13.91 -14.18 4.92
CA LYS A 511 -15.21 -13.53 4.72
C LYS A 511 -15.25 -12.70 3.41
N ALA A 512 -14.20 -11.94 3.13
CA ALA A 512 -14.11 -11.16 1.90
C ALA A 512 -14.08 -12.05 0.65
N LEU A 513 -13.45 -13.24 0.72
CA LEU A 513 -13.44 -14.23 -0.34
C LEU A 513 -14.85 -14.74 -0.62
N PHE A 514 -15.59 -15.21 0.41
CA PHE A 514 -16.98 -15.65 0.27
C PHE A 514 -17.88 -14.57 -0.33
N ASP A 515 -17.77 -13.32 0.15
CA ASP A 515 -18.54 -12.21 -0.40
C ASP A 515 -18.24 -11.93 -1.87
N SER A 516 -16.97 -12.13 -2.27
CA SER A 516 -16.56 -11.93 -3.66
C SER A 516 -17.06 -13.05 -4.56
N MET A 517 -16.99 -14.31 -4.12
CA MET A 517 -17.53 -15.46 -4.84
C MET A 517 -19.05 -15.35 -5.02
N LEU A 518 -19.75 -14.92 -3.99
CA LEU A 518 -21.22 -14.71 -4.02
C LEU A 518 -21.61 -13.37 -4.69
N ARG A 519 -20.66 -12.64 -5.26
CA ARG A 519 -20.87 -11.36 -5.95
C ARG A 519 -21.70 -10.34 -5.13
N ARG A 520 -21.59 -10.40 -3.79
CA ARG A 520 -22.30 -9.48 -2.90
C ARG A 520 -21.81 -8.06 -3.15
N LYS A 521 -22.76 -7.10 -3.25
CA LYS A 521 -22.41 -5.68 -3.43
C LYS A 521 -21.62 -5.18 -2.22
N SER A 522 -20.46 -4.56 -2.48
CA SER A 522 -19.66 -3.90 -1.46
C SER A 522 -19.96 -2.40 -1.45
N LYS A 523 -20.10 -1.83 -0.24
CA LYS A 523 -20.15 -0.38 -0.06
C LYS A 523 -18.73 0.10 0.23
N PHE A 524 -18.30 1.18 -0.40
CA PHE A 524 -17.08 1.87 -0.03
C PHE A 524 -17.32 2.57 1.32
N VAL A 525 -16.54 2.18 2.32
CA VAL A 525 -16.57 2.80 3.65
C VAL A 525 -15.24 3.52 3.85
N VAL A 526 -15.29 4.83 4.05
CA VAL A 526 -14.13 5.61 4.47
C VAL A 526 -13.79 5.20 5.90
N THR A 527 -12.54 4.90 6.17
CA THR A 527 -12.07 4.59 7.52
C THR A 527 -12.11 5.88 8.35
N PRO A 528 -12.86 5.95 9.45
CA PRO A 528 -12.88 7.12 10.32
C PRO A 528 -11.48 7.44 10.85
N LYS A 529 -11.21 8.72 11.07
CA LYS A 529 -9.89 9.24 11.46
C LYS A 529 -9.98 10.12 12.71
N GLY A 530 -8.86 10.29 13.39
CA GLY A 530 -8.79 11.12 14.60
C GLY A 530 -9.78 10.68 15.69
N ASP A 531 -10.46 11.64 16.29
CA ASP A 531 -11.43 11.41 17.37
C ASP A 531 -12.73 10.73 16.91
N SER A 532 -12.93 10.55 15.62
CA SER A 532 -14.10 9.87 15.04
C SER A 532 -13.92 8.35 14.90
N ALA A 533 -12.91 7.75 15.56
CA ALA A 533 -12.69 6.31 15.55
C ALA A 533 -13.94 5.52 15.96
N SER A 534 -14.19 4.42 15.23
CA SER A 534 -15.37 3.58 15.47
C SER A 534 -15.28 2.87 16.81
N PRO A 535 -16.37 2.81 17.61
CA PRO A 535 -16.36 2.07 18.87
C PRO A 535 -16.22 0.56 18.61
N ASP A 536 -15.31 -0.07 19.33
CA ASP A 536 -15.16 -1.53 19.32
C ASP A 536 -16.22 -2.19 20.21
N ARG A 537 -16.84 -3.26 19.68
CA ARG A 537 -17.90 -4.03 20.36
C ARG A 537 -17.55 -5.51 20.43
N TRP A 538 -17.79 -6.15 21.59
CA TRP A 538 -17.45 -7.53 21.89
C TRP A 538 -17.82 -8.53 20.76
N PHE A 539 -19.07 -8.53 20.31
CA PHE A 539 -19.51 -9.40 19.21
C PHE A 539 -19.44 -8.72 17.83
N GLY A 540 -19.81 -7.45 17.74
CA GLY A 540 -19.92 -6.74 16.46
C GLY A 540 -18.60 -6.67 15.71
N THR A 541 -17.55 -6.20 16.39
CA THR A 541 -16.20 -6.03 15.83
C THR A 541 -15.55 -7.39 15.54
N PHE A 542 -15.67 -8.35 16.47
CA PHE A 542 -14.93 -9.63 16.42
C PHE A 542 -15.78 -10.81 15.93
N ARG A 543 -16.95 -10.59 15.32
CA ARG A 543 -17.90 -11.63 14.92
C ARG A 543 -17.29 -12.76 14.08
N TYR A 544 -16.42 -12.45 13.13
CA TYR A 544 -15.79 -13.47 12.28
C TYR A 544 -14.74 -14.28 13.05
N HIS A 545 -14.07 -13.66 14.02
CA HIS A 545 -13.17 -14.37 14.93
C HIS A 545 -13.96 -15.33 15.81
N TRP A 546 -15.12 -14.90 16.35
CA TRP A 546 -15.98 -15.77 17.13
C TRP A 546 -16.51 -16.98 16.35
N TYR A 547 -16.81 -16.83 15.04
CA TYR A 547 -17.21 -17.96 14.22
C TYR A 547 -16.11 -19.01 14.11
N PHE A 548 -14.87 -18.61 13.86
CA PHE A 548 -13.77 -19.56 13.78
C PHE A 548 -13.42 -20.16 15.15
N ILE A 549 -13.45 -19.39 16.24
CA ILE A 549 -13.29 -19.90 17.60
C ILE A 549 -14.37 -20.97 17.88
N GLY A 550 -15.61 -20.71 17.50
CA GLY A 550 -16.71 -21.67 17.63
C GLY A 550 -16.48 -22.95 16.83
N ILE A 551 -16.01 -22.85 15.58
CA ILE A 551 -15.69 -24.02 14.73
C ILE A 551 -14.59 -24.87 15.38
N PHE A 552 -13.46 -24.26 15.76
CA PHE A 552 -12.35 -24.99 16.40
C PHE A 552 -12.77 -25.59 17.74
N GLY A 553 -13.50 -24.84 18.57
CA GLY A 553 -13.99 -25.32 19.86
C GLY A 553 -14.99 -26.50 19.72
N ALA A 554 -15.93 -26.38 18.76
CA ALA A 554 -16.86 -27.46 18.46
C ALA A 554 -16.13 -28.69 17.92
N SER A 555 -15.11 -28.53 17.09
CA SER A 555 -14.27 -29.59 16.59
C SER A 555 -13.55 -30.34 17.74
N ILE A 556 -12.98 -29.61 18.68
CA ILE A 556 -12.32 -30.18 19.86
C ILE A 556 -13.35 -31.00 20.70
N ALA A 557 -14.50 -30.39 20.99
CA ALA A 557 -15.56 -31.07 21.74
C ALA A 557 -16.02 -32.34 21.03
N ALA A 558 -16.24 -32.30 19.71
CA ALA A 558 -16.59 -33.47 18.90
C ALA A 558 -15.50 -34.56 18.97
N GLY A 559 -14.21 -34.18 18.92
CA GLY A 559 -13.10 -35.13 19.05
C GLY A 559 -13.13 -35.94 20.35
N PHE A 560 -13.49 -35.31 21.45
CA PHE A 560 -13.67 -36.02 22.72
C PHE A 560 -14.94 -36.88 22.76
N VAL A 561 -16.04 -36.38 22.20
CA VAL A 561 -17.33 -37.10 22.19
C VAL A 561 -17.29 -38.35 21.31
N TYR A 562 -16.67 -38.24 20.11
CA TYR A 562 -16.62 -39.31 19.13
C TYR A 562 -15.36 -40.19 19.20
N GLY A 563 -14.45 -39.92 20.15
CA GLY A 563 -13.23 -40.69 20.34
C GLY A 563 -12.09 -40.37 19.33
N HIS A 564 -12.20 -39.30 18.59
CA HIS A 564 -11.18 -38.89 17.62
C HIS A 564 -10.17 -37.88 18.21
N SER A 565 -10.00 -37.86 19.53
CA SER A 565 -9.16 -36.88 20.27
C SER A 565 -7.67 -37.17 20.10
N HIS A 566 -7.10 -36.82 18.94
CA HIS A 566 -5.66 -36.93 18.70
C HIS A 566 -4.93 -35.67 19.25
N PRO A 567 -3.86 -35.83 20.09
CA PRO A 567 -3.19 -34.70 20.75
C PRO A 567 -2.64 -33.63 19.79
N ALA A 568 -2.07 -34.02 18.66
CA ALA A 568 -1.53 -33.07 17.68
C ALA A 568 -2.64 -32.20 17.07
N MET A 569 -3.78 -32.78 16.71
CA MET A 569 -4.90 -32.05 16.13
C MET A 569 -5.57 -31.09 17.14
N ILE A 570 -5.71 -31.56 18.40
CA ILE A 570 -6.23 -30.72 19.50
C ILE A 570 -5.28 -29.57 19.75
N THR A 571 -3.97 -29.85 19.83
CA THR A 571 -2.95 -28.77 20.01
C THR A 571 -3.01 -27.74 18.88
N TRP A 572 -3.13 -28.19 17.64
CA TRP A 572 -3.27 -27.33 16.48
C TRP A 572 -4.56 -26.48 16.51
N ALA A 573 -5.69 -27.10 16.86
CA ALA A 573 -6.97 -26.41 16.98
C ALA A 573 -6.94 -25.37 18.11
N ILE A 574 -6.33 -25.68 19.27
CA ILE A 574 -6.12 -24.74 20.37
C ILE A 574 -5.23 -23.57 19.91
N PHE A 575 -4.13 -23.85 19.22
CA PHE A 575 -3.24 -22.81 18.69
C PHE A 575 -3.97 -21.88 17.71
N ALA A 576 -4.77 -22.41 16.79
CA ALA A 576 -5.60 -21.64 15.88
C ALA A 576 -6.65 -20.79 16.63
N MET A 577 -7.27 -21.35 17.67
CA MET A 577 -8.18 -20.60 18.55
C MET A 577 -7.46 -19.41 19.24
N LEU A 578 -6.28 -19.64 19.78
CA LEU A 578 -5.50 -18.61 20.47
C LEU A 578 -5.12 -17.48 19.51
N ILE A 579 -4.64 -17.79 18.29
CA ILE A 579 -4.36 -16.77 17.27
C ILE A 579 -5.63 -15.98 16.96
N THR A 580 -6.75 -16.68 16.74
CA THR A 580 -8.03 -16.05 16.42
C THR A 580 -8.57 -15.19 17.57
N ALA A 581 -8.34 -15.59 18.83
CA ALA A 581 -8.77 -14.87 20.01
C ALA A 581 -7.86 -13.68 20.39
N THR A 582 -6.65 -13.61 19.85
CA THR A 582 -5.65 -12.58 20.16
C THR A 582 -6.20 -11.14 20.09
N PRO A 583 -6.95 -10.71 19.04
CA PRO A 583 -7.45 -9.34 18.98
C PRO A 583 -8.48 -9.04 20.09
N ILE A 584 -9.25 -10.04 20.52
CA ILE A 584 -10.23 -9.92 21.60
C ILE A 584 -9.51 -9.70 22.94
N PHE A 585 -8.45 -10.47 23.21
CA PHE A 585 -7.64 -10.29 24.42
C PHE A 585 -6.89 -8.97 24.40
N ALA A 586 -6.31 -8.58 23.28
CA ALA A 586 -5.63 -7.30 23.13
C ALA A 586 -6.58 -6.12 23.37
N TRP A 587 -7.79 -6.16 22.80
CA TRP A 587 -8.83 -5.16 23.05
C TRP A 587 -9.22 -5.06 24.52
N ARG A 588 -9.48 -6.20 25.18
CA ARG A 588 -9.80 -6.20 26.63
C ARG A 588 -8.65 -5.66 27.49
N TYR A 589 -7.42 -5.97 27.11
CA TYR A 589 -6.25 -5.41 27.78
C TYR A 589 -6.19 -3.89 27.62
N MET A 590 -6.41 -3.37 26.43
CA MET A 590 -6.45 -1.92 26.16
C MET A 590 -7.52 -1.23 27.00
N LEU A 591 -8.75 -1.75 27.05
CA LEU A 591 -9.83 -1.21 27.89
C LEU A 591 -9.47 -1.17 29.38
N ARG A 592 -8.74 -2.18 29.86
CA ARG A 592 -8.26 -2.17 31.26
C ARG A 592 -7.20 -1.11 31.52
N GLN A 593 -6.35 -0.81 30.54
CA GLN A 593 -5.34 0.24 30.64
C GLN A 593 -5.96 1.64 30.60
N GLU A 594 -6.95 1.85 29.74
CA GLU A 594 -7.68 3.12 29.68
C GLU A 594 -8.39 3.45 30.99
N LYS A 595 -9.03 2.46 31.61
CA LYS A 595 -9.67 2.62 32.95
C LYS A 595 -8.68 2.92 34.08
N LYS A 596 -7.39 2.60 33.89
CA LYS A 596 -6.33 2.87 34.88
C LYS A 596 -5.65 4.22 34.70
N LYS A 597 -5.86 4.90 33.56
CA LYS A 597 -5.37 6.27 33.40
C LYS A 597 -6.18 7.17 34.33
N PRO A 598 -5.52 7.98 35.21
CA PRO A 598 -6.25 8.98 35.97
C PRO A 598 -7.01 9.88 35.00
N ALA A 599 -8.26 10.23 35.34
CA ALA A 599 -9.01 11.22 34.59
C ALA A 599 -8.09 12.42 34.37
N ALA A 600 -7.84 12.78 33.11
CA ALA A 600 -7.09 13.97 32.80
C ALA A 600 -7.82 15.11 33.55
N THR A 601 -7.17 15.70 34.53
CA THR A 601 -7.63 16.93 35.16
C THR A 601 -7.79 17.93 34.02
N VAL A 602 -9.03 18.20 33.64
CA VAL A 602 -9.37 19.30 32.75
C VAL A 602 -8.71 20.50 33.38
N PRO A 603 -7.77 21.19 32.69
CA PRO A 603 -7.26 22.44 33.23
C PRO A 603 -8.49 23.32 33.45
N ALA A 604 -8.71 23.77 34.71
CA ALA A 604 -9.78 24.69 34.99
C ALA A 604 -9.64 25.81 33.94
N GLN A 605 -10.69 26.03 33.19
CA GLN A 605 -10.81 27.22 32.35
C GLN A 605 -10.79 28.38 33.39
N THR A 606 -9.59 28.95 33.56
CA THR A 606 -9.46 30.25 34.19
C THR A 606 -10.22 31.22 33.31
N GLY A 607 -11.39 31.63 33.75
CA GLY A 607 -12.18 32.66 33.11
C GLY A 607 -11.31 33.93 32.95
N PRO A 608 -11.70 34.81 32.02
CA PRO A 608 -10.95 36.05 31.74
C PRO A 608 -11.24 37.11 32.83
N GLN A 609 -10.72 36.91 34.02
CA GLN A 609 -10.67 37.89 35.08
C GLN A 609 -9.41 37.57 35.90
N ASP A 610 -8.32 38.27 35.55
CA ASP A 610 -7.15 38.62 36.33
C ASP A 610 -5.89 38.79 35.47
N ALA A 611 -5.99 39.54 34.40
CA ALA A 611 -4.85 40.02 33.63
C ALA A 611 -4.84 41.56 33.53
N VAL A 612 -4.92 42.19 34.68
CA VAL A 612 -4.60 43.62 34.84
C VAL A 612 -3.61 43.74 36.01
N ALA A 613 -2.36 43.56 35.74
CA ALA A 613 -1.19 44.12 36.39
C ALA A 613 0.10 43.37 36.03
N ALA A 614 0.66 43.68 34.87
CA ALA A 614 2.12 43.66 34.64
C ALA A 614 2.38 44.41 33.35
N GLY A 615 2.60 45.70 33.43
CA GLY A 615 3.01 46.52 32.31
C GLY A 615 4.40 46.10 31.84
N ALA A 616 4.47 45.67 30.61
CA ALA A 616 5.70 45.70 29.82
C ALA A 616 5.33 46.23 28.45
N THR A 617 5.72 47.46 28.20
CA THR A 617 5.61 48.17 26.93
C THR A 617 6.38 47.48 25.85
N ALA A 618 5.66 46.82 24.93
CA ALA A 618 6.22 46.41 23.63
C ALA A 618 5.94 47.54 22.61
N ALA A 619 6.99 48.07 22.00
CA ALA A 619 6.92 49.05 20.95
C ALA A 619 6.20 48.53 19.72
N PRO A 620 5.44 49.35 18.97
CA PRO A 620 4.71 48.87 17.80
C PRO A 620 5.67 48.60 16.62
N TYR A 621 5.52 47.44 16.03
CA TYR A 621 6.18 47.00 14.80
C TYR A 621 5.70 47.88 13.64
N GLN A 622 6.60 48.68 13.05
CA GLN A 622 6.36 49.37 11.79
C GLN A 622 6.74 48.43 10.64
N PRO A 623 5.86 48.21 9.65
CA PRO A 623 6.24 47.48 8.46
C PRO A 623 7.11 48.34 7.55
N GLN A 624 8.25 47.80 7.15
CA GLN A 624 9.09 48.42 6.12
C GLN A 624 8.41 48.33 4.75
N PRO A 625 8.46 49.37 3.90
CA PRO A 625 7.89 49.36 2.57
C PRO A 625 8.73 48.45 1.63
N MET A 626 8.03 47.59 0.89
CA MET A 626 8.62 46.80 -0.20
C MET A 626 9.13 47.69 -1.32
N PRO A 627 10.27 47.37 -1.96
CA PRO A 627 10.76 48.12 -3.12
C PRO A 627 9.81 47.96 -4.31
N ALA A 628 9.45 49.06 -4.93
CA ALA A 628 8.59 49.13 -6.11
C ALA A 628 9.20 48.34 -7.29
N HIS A 629 8.44 47.43 -7.85
CA HIS A 629 8.78 46.77 -9.11
C HIS A 629 8.75 47.82 -10.24
N ALA A 630 9.88 47.99 -10.90
CA ALA A 630 10.00 48.78 -12.12
C ALA A 630 9.22 48.09 -13.24
N THR A 631 8.27 48.80 -13.82
CA THR A 631 7.53 48.41 -15.03
C THR A 631 8.48 48.59 -16.24
N PRO A 632 8.56 47.57 -17.14
CA PRO A 632 9.28 47.79 -18.42
C PRO A 632 8.45 48.62 -19.37
N PRO A 633 9.12 49.44 -20.26
CA PRO A 633 8.44 50.38 -21.12
C PRO A 633 7.65 49.70 -22.24
N HIS A 634 6.43 50.19 -22.44
CA HIS A 634 5.57 49.85 -23.58
C HIS A 634 6.14 50.40 -24.87
N THR A 635 6.46 49.55 -25.84
CA THR A 635 6.58 49.90 -27.26
C THR A 635 5.26 49.59 -27.97
N PRO A 636 4.69 50.49 -28.75
CA PRO A 636 3.48 50.25 -29.50
C PRO A 636 3.82 49.54 -30.81
N HIS A 637 3.32 48.34 -31.01
CA HIS A 637 3.27 47.72 -32.33
C HIS A 637 1.84 47.61 -32.82
N GLY A 638 1.69 48.08 -34.07
CA GLY A 638 0.48 48.31 -34.77
C GLY A 638 -0.36 47.07 -35.05
N GLN A 639 -1.61 47.34 -35.19
CA GLN A 639 -2.64 46.44 -35.68
C GLN A 639 -2.31 45.95 -37.09
N GLN A 640 -2.20 44.63 -37.29
CA GLN A 640 -2.47 44.01 -38.59
C GLN A 640 -3.46 42.85 -38.35
N LYS A 641 -4.69 43.06 -38.86
CA LYS A 641 -5.67 42.02 -39.07
C LYS A 641 -5.27 41.18 -40.28
N PRO A 642 -5.36 39.86 -40.26
CA PRO A 642 -5.52 39.07 -41.47
C PRO A 642 -7.02 38.86 -41.75
N SER A 643 -7.45 39.38 -42.88
CA SER A 643 -8.69 39.10 -43.57
C SER A 643 -8.71 37.68 -44.16
N TRP A 644 -9.71 36.93 -43.83
CA TRP A 644 -10.20 35.84 -44.68
C TRP A 644 -11.73 35.92 -44.70
N ALA A 645 -12.23 36.52 -45.75
CA ALA A 645 -13.64 36.46 -46.12
C ALA A 645 -13.79 35.72 -47.42
N ALA A 646 -14.70 34.75 -47.41
CA ALA A 646 -15.64 34.33 -48.42
C ALA A 646 -15.17 34.02 -49.86
N SER A 647 -15.37 32.76 -50.22
CA SER A 647 -16.04 32.28 -51.47
C SER A 647 -16.31 30.81 -51.26
N GLY A 648 -17.49 30.21 -51.34
CA GLY A 648 -18.57 30.42 -52.28
C GLY A 648 -18.83 29.08 -52.93
N SER A 649 -20.01 28.47 -52.63
CA SER A 649 -20.84 27.61 -53.50
C SER A 649 -20.36 26.15 -53.82
N GLY A 650 -21.32 25.24 -53.53
CA GLY A 650 -21.70 24.24 -54.49
C GLY A 650 -21.60 22.77 -54.09
N GLY A 651 -22.67 22.19 -53.64
CA GLY A 651 -23.35 21.04 -54.23
C GLY A 651 -22.70 19.65 -54.11
N ASN A 652 -23.35 18.79 -53.46
CA ASN A 652 -24.00 17.58 -53.92
C ASN A 652 -23.94 16.44 -52.92
N ASP A 653 -25.14 15.99 -52.59
CA ASP A 653 -25.48 14.66 -52.09
C ASP A 653 -24.78 13.55 -52.88
N GLN A 654 -24.29 12.52 -52.19
CA GLN A 654 -24.50 11.14 -52.64
C GLN A 654 -24.39 10.17 -51.44
N THR A 655 -25.53 9.68 -51.05
CA THR A 655 -25.83 8.40 -50.43
C THR A 655 -25.09 7.27 -51.14
N MET A 656 -24.40 6.41 -50.38
CA MET A 656 -24.11 5.06 -50.85
C MET A 656 -24.26 4.04 -49.74
N GLN A 657 -25.41 3.36 -49.76
CA GLN A 657 -25.67 2.05 -49.19
C GLN A 657 -24.90 1.00 -50.01
N ILE A 658 -24.24 0.08 -49.39
CA ILE A 658 -23.93 -1.27 -49.89
C ILE A 658 -23.96 -2.19 -48.67
N ALA A 659 -25.01 -2.94 -48.43
CA ALA A 659 -25.35 -4.24 -48.95
C ALA A 659 -24.66 -5.41 -48.25
N LEU A 660 -25.45 -6.17 -47.54
CA LEU A 660 -25.27 -7.50 -46.95
C LEU A 660 -25.05 -8.56 -48.08
N GLY A 661 -24.16 -9.49 -47.83
CA GLY A 661 -24.05 -10.81 -48.42
C GLY A 661 -23.01 -11.59 -47.68
N GLY A 662 -23.19 -12.65 -47.00
CA GLY A 662 -23.99 -13.83 -47.17
C GLY A 662 -23.12 -14.98 -47.72
N LEU A 663 -23.12 -16.13 -47.01
CA LEU A 663 -22.56 -17.46 -47.31
C LEU A 663 -21.26 -17.75 -46.50
N GLY A 664 -21.16 -18.75 -45.64
CA GLY A 664 -21.74 -20.08 -45.66
C GLY A 664 -20.64 -21.14 -45.71
N GLY A 665 -20.50 -21.92 -44.64
CA GLY A 665 -20.26 -23.35 -44.79
C GLY A 665 -18.89 -23.95 -44.50
N ARG A 666 -18.92 -24.88 -43.53
CA ARG A 666 -18.20 -26.20 -43.39
C ARG A 666 -16.79 -26.18 -42.80
N LYS A 667 -16.70 -26.76 -41.61
CA LYS A 667 -16.29 -28.15 -41.28
C LYS A 667 -14.95 -28.60 -41.86
N GLU A 668 -13.91 -28.69 -41.06
CA GLU A 668 -13.32 -29.90 -40.47
C GLU A 668 -12.55 -29.56 -39.21
#